data_aa287f937513004e6b47294dd29df873
#
_entry.id   aa287f937513004e6b47294dd29df873
#
_cell.length_a   1.000
_cell.length_b   1.000
_cell.length_c   1.000
_cell.angle_alpha   90.00
_cell.angle_beta   90.00
_cell.angle_gamma   90.00
#
_symmetry.space_group_name_H-M   'P 1'
#
loop_
_entity.id
_entity.type
_entity.pdbx_description
1 polymer ?
#
loop_
_entity_poly.entity_id
_entity_poly.type
_entity_poly.pdbx_seq_one_letter_code
_entity_poly.pdbx_strand_id
1 'polypeptide(L)'
;MYYNKILGAIVGDIVGSTREWHNVKTEDFELLPTGSSFTDDTVMTLAVAEWLMIDPTHSEHSLIECMQRLGRKYPNAGYGGMFRRWLATDNPQPYNSFGNGSAMRVSPVGLYANSMEEALELARITASVSHNHPEGIKGAQAIAAAIYLKRTEEFDTKGEIKRFIEKHFGYNLDTDLREIRKDYAFDVTCQGSVPIAIMAYLQEPYRAENAIRLAVSMGGDSDTIGAMAASIATAERPHTISSSSLSSEIEEQCRKLLPPDLLDINDRFLAFINRPLNQSYEVSGNGIIYAGEYPGDKNGEFAKHKIEQMYHFGIRHFIDLTEEGELRPYNHLLPNDTTYTRFPIPDCGAPKSIESVQRLLLRIEELKKMEGYVYVHCWGGVGRTGTIVACYLAQNREEPNLEHTLEVLRRHFSEMPKSAYRKTPETKEQVDFIARFINANSSYKEGKAQRVADSIRGCLMAGAAGDALGYEVEFMSRRAILSRFGENGITKFALDRNGKALISDDTQMTLFTANGMLMGLTRGYMRGIGGRPEKYVDGAYLDWYYTQTGKKREMLINDWHYTWLRDLPEMAHLRAPGNTCLSACESLFRGEKAQNNSKGCGGIMRVAPMALLNAGYASKNGDGYSIEELAEAGGEIAEVTHKHPLGFLPASLLTVLLYKIVPMSPKQVCEEIDGIVADTVNILDRIYKGNHEADKRYLKELTNRAVKLAYTDIADADAIRQLGEGWVAEETWAIALYCAIRHIDSVEDAIIASVNHDGDSDSTGSVCGNIMGAIYGYEHIKNRNIFCLEGRDFEDTLELSEIILALADDLSTGCIISEYAPIDTPKKRQWYERYCEMKPSGIGRK
;
A
#
# COMPACT_ATOMS: atom_id res chain seq x y z
N MET A 1 -2.50 -1.08 12.92
CA MET A 1 -2.57 -0.23 14.14
C MET A 1 -3.39 -0.99 15.17
N TYR A 2 -2.82 -1.36 16.29
CA TYR A 2 -3.52 -2.13 17.33
C TYR A 2 -4.49 -1.22 18.10
N TYR A 3 -5.71 -1.68 18.31
CA TYR A 3 -6.80 -0.86 18.84
C TYR A 3 -6.95 -0.95 20.37
N ASN A 4 -6.70 -2.10 20.97
CA ASN A 4 -6.77 -2.27 22.41
C ASN A 4 -5.37 -2.28 23.03
N LYS A 5 -5.09 -1.34 23.90
CA LYS A 5 -3.74 -1.14 24.42
C LYS A 5 -3.76 -1.22 25.95
N ILE A 6 -3.17 -2.27 26.51
CA ILE A 6 -2.83 -2.33 27.93
C ILE A 6 -1.88 -1.18 28.33
N LEU A 7 -1.17 -0.61 27.34
CA LEU A 7 -0.28 0.53 27.52
C LEU A 7 -0.99 1.74 28.14
N GLY A 8 -2.32 1.87 27.97
CA GLY A 8 -3.07 2.94 28.64
C GLY A 8 -2.95 2.93 30.15
N ALA A 9 -3.12 1.76 30.79
CA ALA A 9 -2.92 1.62 32.24
C ALA A 9 -1.49 2.00 32.64
N ILE A 10 -0.49 1.57 31.86
CA ILE A 10 0.93 1.85 32.10
C ILE A 10 1.22 3.36 31.99
N VAL A 11 0.65 4.04 31.00
CA VAL A 11 0.79 5.49 30.83
C VAL A 11 0.16 6.23 32.04
N GLY A 12 -1.03 5.80 32.46
CA GLY A 12 -1.69 6.40 33.62
C GLY A 12 -0.87 6.28 34.90
N ASP A 13 -0.30 5.10 35.17
CA ASP A 13 0.64 4.82 36.25
C ASP A 13 1.86 5.75 36.19
N ILE A 14 2.60 5.74 35.06
CA ILE A 14 3.82 6.55 34.91
C ILE A 14 3.54 8.04 35.07
N VAL A 15 2.42 8.55 34.52
CA VAL A 15 2.02 9.96 34.67
C VAL A 15 1.68 10.30 36.13
N GLY A 16 1.07 9.39 36.87
CA GLY A 16 0.72 9.56 38.27
C GLY A 16 1.90 9.41 39.25
N SER A 17 2.92 8.62 38.90
CA SER A 17 4.00 8.16 39.79
C SER A 17 4.75 9.25 40.54
N THR A 18 5.00 10.40 39.94
CA THR A 18 5.70 11.55 40.59
C THR A 18 4.77 12.40 41.41
N ARG A 19 3.45 12.15 41.37
CA ARG A 19 2.42 12.98 41.99
C ARG A 19 1.70 12.32 43.15
N GLU A 20 1.91 11.04 43.39
CA GLU A 20 1.37 10.30 44.54
C GLU A 20 1.73 11.00 45.86
N TRP A 21 3.00 11.35 46.01
CA TRP A 21 3.49 12.02 47.21
C TRP A 21 3.64 13.55 47.09
N HIS A 22 3.51 14.08 45.88
CA HIS A 22 3.58 15.52 45.53
C HIS A 22 2.34 15.91 44.79
N ASN A 23 1.20 15.86 45.42
CA ASN A 23 -0.12 16.04 44.80
C ASN A 23 -0.25 17.37 44.08
N VAL A 24 -0.78 17.30 42.84
CA VAL A 24 -1.23 18.45 42.08
C VAL A 24 -2.75 18.52 42.10
N LYS A 25 -3.32 19.73 42.27
CA LYS A 25 -4.78 19.96 42.32
C LYS A 25 -5.25 20.74 41.10
N THR A 26 -4.57 20.57 39.99
CA THR A 26 -4.86 21.22 38.67
C THR A 26 -4.63 20.21 37.57
N GLU A 27 -5.36 20.39 36.45
CA GLU A 27 -5.19 19.59 35.21
C GLU A 27 -4.05 20.12 34.34
N ASP A 28 -3.54 21.32 34.61
CA ASP A 28 -2.41 21.93 33.95
C ASP A 28 -1.11 21.55 34.67
N PHE A 29 -0.49 20.49 34.16
CA PHE A 29 0.79 19.98 34.60
C PHE A 29 1.54 19.24 33.46
N GLU A 30 2.86 19.15 33.58
CA GLU A 30 3.69 18.36 32.66
C GLU A 30 3.39 16.87 32.84
N LEU A 31 3.06 16.12 31.78
CA LEU A 31 2.67 14.70 31.91
C LEU A 31 3.81 13.82 32.41
N LEU A 32 4.99 13.95 31.81
CA LEU A 32 6.16 13.12 32.07
C LEU A 32 7.36 13.96 32.55
N PRO A 33 7.35 14.54 33.75
CA PRO A 33 8.50 15.26 34.29
C PRO A 33 9.66 14.31 34.57
N THR A 34 10.84 14.89 34.77
CA THR A 34 12.02 14.13 35.21
C THR A 34 11.73 13.34 36.49
N GLY A 35 11.99 12.03 36.47
CA GLY A 35 11.71 11.11 37.57
C GLY A 35 10.43 10.30 37.43
N SER A 36 9.63 10.51 36.37
CA SER A 36 8.51 9.62 36.04
C SER A 36 9.01 8.19 35.81
N SER A 37 8.36 7.22 36.38
CA SER A 37 8.71 5.79 36.29
C SER A 37 7.46 4.93 36.51
N PHE A 38 7.50 3.68 36.05
CA PHE A 38 6.45 2.73 36.39
C PHE A 38 6.46 2.31 37.85
N THR A 39 5.30 1.92 38.35
CA THR A 39 5.11 1.43 39.73
C THR A 39 4.62 -0.02 39.78
N ASP A 40 4.17 -0.49 40.96
CA ASP A 40 3.57 -1.82 41.09
C ASP A 40 2.25 -1.97 40.33
N ASP A 41 1.56 -0.91 39.98
CA ASP A 41 0.43 -0.88 39.07
C ASP A 41 0.80 -1.51 37.72
N THR A 42 1.86 -1.05 37.09
CA THR A 42 2.36 -1.62 35.82
C THR A 42 2.83 -3.06 35.99
N VAL A 43 3.64 -3.35 37.03
CA VAL A 43 4.20 -4.70 37.21
C VAL A 43 3.10 -5.74 37.41
N MET A 44 2.09 -5.42 38.22
CA MET A 44 0.98 -6.34 38.52
C MET A 44 -0.03 -6.43 37.38
N THR A 45 -0.24 -5.34 36.65
CA THR A 45 -1.00 -5.36 35.38
C THR A 45 -0.38 -6.31 34.37
N LEU A 46 0.92 -6.24 34.15
CA LEU A 46 1.63 -7.14 33.24
C LEU A 46 1.68 -8.59 33.77
N ALA A 47 1.68 -8.81 35.07
CA ALA A 47 1.56 -10.16 35.64
C ALA A 47 0.20 -10.81 35.33
N VAL A 48 -0.89 -10.04 35.41
CA VAL A 48 -2.23 -10.50 35.00
C VAL A 48 -2.29 -10.72 33.49
N ALA A 49 -1.69 -9.85 32.68
CA ALA A 49 -1.62 -10.01 31.23
C ALA A 49 -0.88 -11.31 30.84
N GLU A 50 0.25 -11.57 31.47
CA GLU A 50 1.01 -12.80 31.22
C GLU A 50 0.23 -14.07 31.63
N TRP A 51 -0.43 -14.04 32.81
CA TRP A 51 -1.29 -15.14 33.24
C TRP A 51 -2.37 -15.48 32.22
N LEU A 52 -3.08 -14.49 31.67
CA LEU A 52 -4.10 -14.70 30.65
C LEU A 52 -3.53 -15.32 29.37
N MET A 53 -2.27 -15.01 29.02
CA MET A 53 -1.61 -15.60 27.83
C MET A 53 -1.17 -17.03 28.02
N ILE A 54 -0.64 -17.39 29.23
CA ILE A 54 0.04 -18.67 29.40
C ILE A 54 -0.86 -19.77 30.00
N ASP A 55 -1.94 -19.40 30.70
CA ASP A 55 -2.82 -20.37 31.35
C ASP A 55 -4.26 -20.27 30.80
N PRO A 56 -4.65 -21.12 29.84
CA PRO A 56 -6.00 -21.13 29.28
C PRO A 56 -7.06 -21.65 30.28
N THR A 57 -6.65 -22.22 31.43
CA THR A 57 -7.56 -22.66 32.49
C THR A 57 -7.83 -21.58 33.52
N HIS A 58 -7.06 -20.50 33.46
CA HIS A 58 -7.14 -19.34 34.32
C HIS A 58 -7.08 -19.69 35.82
N SER A 59 -6.17 -20.60 36.19
CA SER A 59 -6.01 -21.07 37.59
C SER A 59 -5.42 -19.99 38.51
N GLU A 60 -5.88 -19.95 39.74
CA GLU A 60 -5.33 -19.06 40.79
C GLU A 60 -3.83 -19.34 41.03
N HIS A 61 -3.41 -20.61 40.95
CA HIS A 61 -2.02 -21.00 41.14
C HIS A 61 -1.09 -20.35 40.13
N SER A 62 -1.39 -20.46 38.86
CA SER A 62 -0.62 -19.82 37.78
C SER A 62 -0.59 -18.29 37.88
N LEU A 63 -1.70 -17.68 38.28
CA LEU A 63 -1.75 -16.24 38.55
C LEU A 63 -0.79 -15.82 39.67
N ILE A 64 -0.80 -16.57 40.79
CA ILE A 64 0.10 -16.34 41.94
C ILE A 64 1.57 -16.43 41.48
N GLU A 65 1.91 -17.45 40.67
CA GLU A 65 3.27 -17.61 40.16
C GLU A 65 3.70 -16.42 39.29
N CYS A 66 2.84 -15.94 38.38
CA CYS A 66 3.13 -14.78 37.56
C CYS A 66 3.36 -13.52 38.42
N MET A 67 2.46 -13.26 39.36
CA MET A 67 2.54 -12.10 40.25
C MET A 67 3.79 -12.13 41.14
N GLN A 68 4.11 -13.31 41.73
CA GLN A 68 5.30 -13.45 42.55
C GLN A 68 6.59 -13.36 41.73
N ARG A 69 6.64 -13.96 40.60
CA ARG A 69 7.83 -13.92 39.72
C ARG A 69 8.16 -12.48 39.32
N LEU A 70 7.19 -11.72 38.80
CA LEU A 70 7.41 -10.33 38.39
C LEU A 70 7.60 -9.42 39.62
N GLY A 71 6.79 -9.57 40.69
CA GLY A 71 6.90 -8.77 41.91
C GLY A 71 8.25 -8.92 42.59
N ARG A 72 8.81 -10.13 42.64
CA ARG A 72 10.16 -10.40 43.21
C ARG A 72 11.27 -9.87 42.32
N LYS A 73 11.04 -9.81 41.00
CA LYS A 73 12.00 -9.23 40.06
C LYS A 73 12.07 -7.71 40.17
N TYR A 74 10.97 -7.05 40.51
CA TYR A 74 10.87 -5.60 40.67
C TYR A 74 10.49 -5.19 42.12
N PRO A 75 11.33 -5.49 43.13
CA PRO A 75 10.98 -5.38 44.55
C PRO A 75 10.78 -3.94 45.02
N ASN A 76 11.24 -2.94 44.25
CA ASN A 76 11.20 -1.53 44.57
C ASN A 76 10.10 -0.77 43.81
N ALA A 77 9.12 -1.47 43.23
CA ALA A 77 8.09 -0.84 42.41
C ALA A 77 6.98 -0.13 43.21
N GLY A 78 7.02 -0.09 44.54
CA GLY A 78 6.05 0.68 45.33
C GLY A 78 5.07 -0.16 46.19
N TYR A 79 5.14 -1.50 46.17
CA TYR A 79 4.17 -2.39 46.80
C TYR A 79 3.80 -2.01 48.25
N GLY A 80 2.50 -2.00 48.53
CA GLY A 80 1.98 -1.88 49.88
C GLY A 80 2.51 -2.95 50.83
N GLY A 81 2.68 -2.62 52.11
CA GLY A 81 3.38 -3.49 53.07
C GLY A 81 2.78 -4.89 53.27
N MET A 82 1.45 -5.07 53.14
CA MET A 82 0.82 -6.42 53.20
C MET A 82 1.08 -7.20 51.90
N PHE A 83 0.99 -6.55 50.73
CA PHE A 83 1.24 -7.20 49.46
C PHE A 83 2.72 -7.58 49.29
N ARG A 84 3.66 -6.76 49.77
CA ARG A 84 5.10 -7.09 49.80
C ARG A 84 5.38 -8.34 50.61
N ARG A 85 4.71 -8.55 51.76
CA ARG A 85 4.79 -9.81 52.54
C ARG A 85 4.19 -10.97 51.75
N TRP A 86 3.04 -10.77 51.12
CA TRP A 86 2.38 -11.78 50.28
C TRP A 86 3.30 -12.23 49.12
N LEU A 87 3.98 -11.31 48.43
CA LEU A 87 4.96 -11.63 47.39
C LEU A 87 6.14 -12.46 47.92
N ALA A 88 6.59 -12.23 49.14
CA ALA A 88 7.72 -12.91 49.73
C ALA A 88 7.39 -14.32 50.30
N THR A 89 6.11 -14.63 50.52
CA THR A 89 5.66 -15.91 51.11
C THR A 89 5.58 -17.00 50.03
N ASP A 90 6.09 -18.21 50.33
CA ASP A 90 6.13 -19.33 49.36
C ASP A 90 4.74 -19.90 49.05
N ASN A 91 3.79 -19.81 49.89
CA ASN A 91 2.40 -20.24 49.66
C ASN A 91 1.43 -19.16 50.20
N PRO A 92 1.33 -18.05 49.51
CA PRO A 92 0.63 -16.89 49.98
C PRO A 92 -0.88 -17.12 50.04
N GLN A 93 -1.49 -16.69 51.15
CA GLN A 93 -2.93 -16.72 51.34
C GLN A 93 -3.50 -15.30 51.18
N PRO A 94 -4.74 -15.16 50.70
CA PRO A 94 -5.40 -13.86 50.66
C PRO A 94 -5.57 -13.31 52.07
N TYR A 95 -5.48 -11.98 52.22
CA TYR A 95 -5.44 -11.32 53.53
C TYR A 95 -6.57 -10.32 53.79
N ASN A 96 -7.74 -10.55 53.17
CA ASN A 96 -8.99 -9.81 53.36
C ASN A 96 -8.83 -8.29 53.13
N SER A 97 -8.00 -7.90 52.13
CA SER A 97 -7.80 -6.51 51.76
C SER A 97 -8.96 -5.98 50.92
N PHE A 98 -9.32 -4.73 51.14
CA PHE A 98 -10.21 -3.92 50.30
C PHE A 98 -9.46 -2.77 49.61
N GLY A 99 -8.14 -2.86 49.57
CA GLY A 99 -7.27 -1.94 48.86
C GLY A 99 -7.50 -1.98 47.35
N ASN A 100 -7.18 -0.89 46.66
CA ASN A 100 -7.34 -0.72 45.21
C ASN A 100 -6.33 -1.52 44.39
N GLY A 101 -5.34 -2.17 45.02
CA GLY A 101 -4.39 -3.06 44.38
C GLY A 101 -5.00 -4.23 43.59
N SER A 102 -6.27 -4.61 43.88
CA SER A 102 -7.02 -5.55 43.03
C SER A 102 -7.57 -4.89 41.76
N ALA A 103 -7.98 -3.63 41.83
CA ALA A 103 -8.61 -2.89 40.74
C ALA A 103 -7.56 -2.31 39.76
N MET A 104 -6.39 -1.89 40.24
CA MET A 104 -5.31 -1.29 39.44
C MET A 104 -4.80 -2.24 38.38
N ARG A 105 -4.69 -3.53 38.66
CA ARG A 105 -4.06 -4.56 37.83
C ARG A 105 -5.02 -5.30 36.90
N VAL A 106 -6.33 -5.00 36.94
CA VAL A 106 -7.38 -5.80 36.27
C VAL A 106 -7.61 -5.44 34.81
N SER A 107 -6.99 -4.38 34.31
CA SER A 107 -7.21 -3.89 32.94
C SER A 107 -7.05 -4.96 31.87
N PRO A 108 -6.09 -5.93 31.93
CA PRO A 108 -5.98 -6.99 30.94
C PRO A 108 -7.25 -7.85 30.86
N VAL A 109 -7.94 -8.08 31.96
CA VAL A 109 -9.19 -8.87 32.01
C VAL A 109 -10.28 -8.19 31.18
N GLY A 110 -10.51 -6.89 31.39
CA GLY A 110 -11.52 -6.14 30.63
C GLY A 110 -11.21 -6.07 29.13
N LEU A 111 -9.92 -6.10 28.76
CA LEU A 111 -9.47 -6.13 27.35
C LEU A 111 -9.56 -7.53 26.73
N TYR A 112 -9.43 -8.59 27.52
CA TYR A 112 -9.40 -9.98 27.09
C TYR A 112 -10.79 -10.61 26.97
N ALA A 113 -11.66 -10.41 27.96
CA ALA A 113 -12.92 -11.12 28.11
C ALA A 113 -13.85 -11.01 26.91
N ASN A 114 -14.52 -12.11 26.54
CA ASN A 114 -15.47 -12.17 25.43
C ASN A 114 -16.92 -12.00 25.85
N SER A 115 -17.19 -12.05 27.15
CA SER A 115 -18.52 -11.74 27.73
C SER A 115 -18.39 -10.96 29.02
N MET A 116 -19.49 -10.33 29.46
CA MET A 116 -19.52 -9.64 30.75
C MET A 116 -19.33 -10.61 31.91
N GLU A 117 -19.94 -11.79 31.81
CA GLU A 117 -19.81 -12.85 32.81
C GLU A 117 -18.35 -13.29 32.96
N GLU A 118 -17.64 -13.48 31.86
CA GLU A 118 -16.22 -13.82 31.83
C GLU A 118 -15.37 -12.70 32.44
N ALA A 119 -15.65 -11.44 32.08
CA ALA A 119 -14.95 -10.28 32.63
C ALA A 119 -15.11 -10.20 34.18
N LEU A 120 -16.31 -10.41 34.67
CA LEU A 120 -16.59 -10.38 36.11
C LEU A 120 -15.95 -11.55 36.87
N GLU A 121 -15.96 -12.76 36.28
CA GLU A 121 -15.38 -13.94 36.93
C GLU A 121 -13.84 -13.89 36.94
N LEU A 122 -13.20 -13.52 35.81
CA LEU A 122 -11.75 -13.36 35.77
C LEU A 122 -11.27 -12.23 36.68
N ALA A 123 -12.02 -11.11 36.77
CA ALA A 123 -11.72 -10.04 37.71
C ALA A 123 -11.84 -10.52 39.19
N ARG A 124 -12.83 -11.35 39.48
CA ARG A 124 -12.98 -11.99 40.80
C ARG A 124 -11.74 -12.84 41.12
N ILE A 125 -11.29 -13.68 40.20
CA ILE A 125 -10.11 -14.52 40.39
C ILE A 125 -8.86 -13.65 40.64
N THR A 126 -8.63 -12.59 39.82
CA THR A 126 -7.46 -11.71 40.00
C THR A 126 -7.44 -10.99 41.37
N ALA A 127 -8.61 -10.66 41.89
CA ALA A 127 -8.71 -10.06 43.22
C ALA A 127 -8.53 -11.08 44.35
N SER A 128 -9.17 -12.25 44.25
CA SER A 128 -9.33 -13.24 45.33
C SER A 128 -8.01 -13.79 45.83
N VAL A 129 -6.96 -13.88 45.03
CA VAL A 129 -5.62 -14.41 45.44
C VAL A 129 -4.93 -13.56 46.51
N SER A 130 -5.34 -12.31 46.70
CA SER A 130 -4.76 -11.39 47.69
C SER A 130 -5.82 -10.49 48.34
N HIS A 131 -6.71 -9.87 47.60
CA HIS A 131 -7.73 -8.88 48.04
C HIS A 131 -9.13 -9.51 48.03
N ASN A 132 -9.34 -10.52 48.82
CA ASN A 132 -10.58 -11.31 48.85
C ASN A 132 -11.70 -10.69 49.69
N HIS A 133 -11.54 -9.46 50.17
CA HIS A 133 -12.64 -8.70 50.76
C HIS A 133 -13.70 -8.35 49.69
N PRO A 134 -15.01 -8.39 50.00
CA PRO A 134 -16.06 -8.07 49.03
C PRO A 134 -15.83 -6.76 48.26
N GLU A 135 -15.40 -5.70 48.94
CA GLU A 135 -15.09 -4.43 48.30
C GLU A 135 -13.84 -4.45 47.43
N GLY A 136 -12.84 -5.29 47.75
CA GLY A 136 -11.66 -5.49 46.86
C GLY A 136 -12.03 -6.21 45.58
N ILE A 137 -12.89 -7.25 45.66
CA ILE A 137 -13.43 -7.97 44.52
C ILE A 137 -14.32 -7.06 43.67
N LYS A 138 -15.22 -6.33 44.28
CA LYS A 138 -16.13 -5.38 43.69
C LYS A 138 -15.40 -4.29 42.87
N GLY A 139 -14.31 -3.72 43.42
CA GLY A 139 -13.50 -2.71 42.71
C GLY A 139 -12.87 -3.26 41.46
N ALA A 140 -12.28 -4.46 41.52
CA ALA A 140 -11.71 -5.13 40.35
C ALA A 140 -12.78 -5.42 39.27
N GLN A 141 -13.92 -5.96 39.68
CA GLN A 141 -15.04 -6.25 38.78
C GLN A 141 -15.60 -4.96 38.13
N ALA A 142 -15.69 -3.86 38.87
CA ALA A 142 -16.18 -2.59 38.34
C ALA A 142 -15.27 -2.00 37.25
N ILE A 143 -13.95 -2.02 37.46
CA ILE A 143 -12.99 -1.56 36.43
C ILE A 143 -12.98 -2.50 35.20
N ALA A 144 -12.96 -3.82 35.41
CA ALA A 144 -13.01 -4.78 34.30
C ALA A 144 -14.31 -4.62 33.46
N ALA A 145 -15.45 -4.44 34.13
CA ALA A 145 -16.74 -4.19 33.44
C ALA A 145 -16.74 -2.87 32.67
N ALA A 146 -16.19 -1.79 33.24
CA ALA A 146 -16.10 -0.50 32.55
C ALA A 146 -15.23 -0.58 31.27
N ILE A 147 -14.10 -1.29 31.36
CA ILE A 147 -13.22 -1.53 30.19
C ILE A 147 -13.91 -2.40 29.15
N TYR A 148 -14.58 -3.49 29.58
CA TYR A 148 -15.31 -4.38 28.67
C TYR A 148 -16.40 -3.62 27.92
N LEU A 149 -17.25 -2.86 28.62
CA LEU A 149 -18.30 -2.04 27.99
C LEU A 149 -17.71 -1.00 27.04
N LYS A 150 -16.65 -0.30 27.44
CA LYS A 150 -15.98 0.69 26.58
C LYS A 150 -15.51 0.06 25.25
N ARG A 151 -15.05 -1.18 25.31
CA ARG A 151 -14.54 -1.92 24.16
C ARG A 151 -15.63 -2.51 23.27
N THR A 152 -16.81 -2.83 23.80
CA THR A 152 -17.84 -3.63 23.11
C THR A 152 -19.09 -2.87 22.72
N GLU A 153 -19.49 -1.81 23.43
CA GLU A 153 -20.71 -1.07 23.17
C GLU A 153 -20.63 -0.17 21.91
N GLU A 154 -21.70 -0.16 21.11
CA GLU A 154 -21.77 0.63 19.86
C GLU A 154 -22.25 2.06 20.06
N PHE A 155 -23.25 2.20 20.90
CA PHE A 155 -23.96 3.46 21.15
C PHE A 155 -23.93 3.80 22.62
N ASP A 156 -23.85 5.09 22.94
CA ASP A 156 -23.92 5.61 24.31
C ASP A 156 -23.03 4.88 25.33
N THR A 157 -21.81 4.51 24.95
CA THR A 157 -20.86 3.78 25.83
C THR A 157 -20.72 4.40 27.21
N LYS A 158 -20.70 5.74 27.31
CA LYS A 158 -20.64 6.48 28.57
C LYS A 158 -21.88 6.21 29.44
N GLY A 159 -23.07 6.31 28.87
CA GLY A 159 -24.33 6.06 29.57
C GLY A 159 -24.46 4.61 30.01
N GLU A 160 -24.04 3.64 29.18
CA GLU A 160 -24.06 2.22 29.55
C GLU A 160 -23.11 1.91 30.69
N ILE A 161 -21.88 2.41 30.68
CA ILE A 161 -20.92 2.23 31.75
C ILE A 161 -21.51 2.79 33.05
N LYS A 162 -22.02 4.02 33.03
CA LYS A 162 -22.61 4.63 34.22
C LYS A 162 -23.77 3.80 34.77
N ARG A 163 -24.78 3.47 33.92
CA ARG A 163 -25.94 2.67 34.33
C ARG A 163 -25.55 1.30 34.90
N PHE A 164 -24.59 0.63 34.23
CA PHE A 164 -24.16 -0.69 34.68
C PHE A 164 -23.45 -0.62 36.03
N ILE A 165 -22.48 0.28 36.20
CA ILE A 165 -21.70 0.40 37.43
C ILE A 165 -22.57 0.82 38.62
N GLU A 166 -23.45 1.80 38.47
CA GLU A 166 -24.36 2.24 39.51
C GLU A 166 -25.33 1.12 39.92
N LYS A 167 -25.90 0.41 38.96
CA LYS A 167 -26.88 -0.66 39.22
C LYS A 167 -26.28 -1.90 39.85
N HIS A 168 -25.10 -2.33 39.38
CA HIS A 168 -24.54 -3.63 39.78
C HIS A 168 -23.57 -3.50 40.97
N PHE A 169 -22.90 -2.37 41.09
CA PHE A 169 -21.89 -2.15 42.15
C PHE A 169 -22.29 -1.07 43.17
N GLY A 170 -23.32 -0.29 42.91
CA GLY A 170 -23.83 0.71 43.86
C GLY A 170 -22.87 1.90 44.06
N TYR A 171 -21.94 2.16 43.14
CA TYR A 171 -21.13 3.36 43.20
C TYR A 171 -21.97 4.56 42.73
N ASN A 172 -21.80 5.70 43.40
CA ASN A 172 -22.37 6.98 42.94
C ASN A 172 -21.40 7.68 42.00
N LEU A 173 -21.84 7.90 40.77
CA LEU A 173 -21.03 8.50 39.69
C LEU A 173 -21.56 9.86 39.22
N ASP A 174 -22.43 10.52 40.03
CA ASP A 174 -23.03 11.84 39.71
C ASP A 174 -22.18 13.03 40.17
N THR A 175 -21.12 12.81 40.91
CA THR A 175 -20.29 13.89 41.48
C THR A 175 -19.36 14.50 40.45
N ASP A 176 -19.31 15.83 40.31
CA ASP A 176 -18.28 16.52 39.54
C ASP A 176 -16.94 16.48 40.29
N LEU A 177 -15.94 15.85 39.65
CA LEU A 177 -14.61 15.69 40.25
C LEU A 177 -13.92 17.03 40.47
N ARG A 178 -14.18 18.05 39.64
CA ARG A 178 -13.59 19.38 39.80
C ARG A 178 -14.10 20.09 41.03
N GLU A 179 -15.34 19.82 41.49
CA GLU A 179 -15.91 20.39 42.71
C GLU A 179 -15.27 19.80 43.95
N ILE A 180 -15.07 18.48 43.99
CA ILE A 180 -14.54 17.77 45.16
C ILE A 180 -13.01 17.70 45.21
N ARG A 181 -12.31 18.11 44.11
CA ARG A 181 -10.85 18.02 43.96
C ARG A 181 -10.06 18.57 45.15
N LYS A 182 -10.50 19.70 45.72
CA LYS A 182 -9.79 20.37 46.83
C LYS A 182 -9.81 19.55 48.11
N ASP A 183 -10.93 18.87 48.33
CA ASP A 183 -11.21 18.15 49.58
C ASP A 183 -10.87 16.67 49.53
N TYR A 184 -10.62 16.14 48.32
CA TYR A 184 -10.23 14.73 48.13
C TYR A 184 -8.84 14.46 48.73
N ALA A 185 -8.77 13.52 49.63
CA ALA A 185 -7.56 13.12 50.34
C ALA A 185 -7.03 11.79 49.85
N PHE A 186 -5.84 11.39 50.30
CA PHE A 186 -5.18 10.12 49.96
C PHE A 186 -6.05 8.94 50.46
N ASP A 187 -6.52 8.11 49.51
CA ASP A 187 -7.35 6.95 49.76
C ASP A 187 -6.91 5.77 48.88
N VAL A 188 -6.42 4.69 49.45
CA VAL A 188 -5.96 3.46 48.84
C VAL A 188 -7.03 2.37 48.80
N THR A 189 -8.28 2.69 49.16
CA THR A 189 -9.38 1.73 49.11
C THR A 189 -10.08 1.69 47.76
N CYS A 190 -10.66 0.53 47.41
CA CYS A 190 -11.48 0.44 46.21
C CYS A 190 -12.68 1.41 46.26
N GLN A 191 -13.29 1.61 47.44
CA GLN A 191 -14.44 2.50 47.58
C GLN A 191 -14.10 3.97 47.32
N GLY A 192 -12.88 4.38 47.64
CA GLY A 192 -12.42 5.76 47.53
C GLY A 192 -11.81 6.08 46.15
N SER A 193 -11.12 5.13 45.51
CA SER A 193 -10.36 5.39 44.28
C SER A 193 -11.07 4.91 43.01
N VAL A 194 -11.78 3.77 43.02
CA VAL A 194 -12.44 3.21 41.82
C VAL A 194 -13.52 4.13 41.27
N PRO A 195 -14.46 4.70 42.04
CA PRO A 195 -15.44 5.65 41.50
C PRO A 195 -14.78 6.89 40.88
N ILE A 196 -13.69 7.41 41.48
CA ILE A 196 -12.95 8.57 41.00
C ILE A 196 -12.36 8.27 39.60
N ALA A 197 -11.74 7.11 39.41
CA ALA A 197 -11.17 6.71 38.14
C ALA A 197 -12.25 6.56 37.02
N ILE A 198 -13.39 5.95 37.37
CA ILE A 198 -14.51 5.81 36.44
C ILE A 198 -15.10 7.18 36.09
N MET A 199 -15.33 8.05 37.07
CA MET A 199 -15.84 9.41 36.86
C MET A 199 -14.89 10.26 36.01
N ALA A 200 -13.57 10.12 36.16
CA ALA A 200 -12.60 10.83 35.34
C ALA A 200 -12.77 10.51 33.86
N TYR A 201 -12.97 9.25 33.49
CA TYR A 201 -13.33 8.87 32.14
C TYR A 201 -14.72 9.39 31.75
N LEU A 202 -15.74 9.23 32.57
CA LEU A 202 -17.11 9.67 32.24
C LEU A 202 -17.22 11.19 32.02
N GLN A 203 -16.39 11.99 32.67
CA GLN A 203 -16.35 13.45 32.53
C GLN A 203 -15.46 13.89 31.33
N GLU A 204 -14.44 13.11 30.98
CA GLU A 204 -13.54 13.38 29.87
C GLU A 204 -13.47 12.18 28.86
N PRO A 205 -14.60 11.82 28.22
CA PRO A 205 -14.67 10.56 27.44
C PRO A 205 -14.02 10.63 26.05
N TYR A 206 -13.67 11.85 25.58
CA TYR A 206 -13.24 12.07 24.19
C TYR A 206 -11.73 12.10 24.00
N ARG A 207 -10.95 12.29 25.07
CA ARG A 207 -9.49 12.29 25.03
C ARG A 207 -8.92 11.58 26.25
N ALA A 208 -8.18 10.50 26.02
CA ALA A 208 -7.57 9.74 27.11
C ALA A 208 -6.62 10.61 27.96
N GLU A 209 -5.88 11.53 27.34
CA GLU A 209 -5.02 12.46 28.06
C GLU A 209 -5.81 13.33 29.07
N ASN A 210 -6.98 13.83 28.67
CA ASN A 210 -7.80 14.64 29.58
C ASN A 210 -8.33 13.81 30.75
N ALA A 211 -8.75 12.57 30.53
CA ALA A 211 -9.17 11.66 31.57
C ALA A 211 -8.03 11.38 32.58
N ILE A 212 -6.81 11.16 32.09
CA ILE A 212 -5.61 11.01 32.91
C ILE A 212 -5.33 12.29 33.69
N ARG A 213 -5.35 13.47 33.08
CA ARG A 213 -5.13 14.76 33.73
C ARG A 213 -6.15 15.01 34.85
N LEU A 214 -7.42 14.75 34.56
CA LEU A 214 -8.49 14.89 35.55
C LEU A 214 -8.28 13.90 36.72
N ALA A 215 -8.01 12.62 36.45
CA ALA A 215 -7.75 11.58 37.43
C ALA A 215 -6.59 11.95 38.37
N VAL A 216 -5.42 12.24 37.78
CA VAL A 216 -4.20 12.60 38.53
C VAL A 216 -4.36 13.91 39.28
N SER A 217 -5.11 14.88 38.77
CA SER A 217 -5.37 16.16 39.45
C SER A 217 -6.20 16.04 40.73
N MET A 218 -6.85 14.89 40.93
CA MET A 218 -7.53 14.63 42.22
C MET A 218 -6.52 14.51 43.36
N GLY A 219 -5.28 14.15 43.03
CA GLY A 219 -4.26 13.84 44.03
C GLY A 219 -4.56 12.51 44.76
N GLY A 220 -3.94 12.30 45.92
CA GLY A 220 -4.03 11.03 46.65
C GLY A 220 -3.18 9.96 45.95
N ASP A 221 -3.71 8.76 45.79
CA ASP A 221 -3.10 7.61 45.09
C ASP A 221 -3.20 7.80 43.56
N SER A 222 -2.41 8.77 43.06
CA SER A 222 -2.59 9.35 41.72
C SER A 222 -2.09 8.45 40.55
N ASP A 223 -1.12 7.58 40.81
CA ASP A 223 -0.67 6.54 39.90
C ASP A 223 -1.77 5.50 39.69
N THR A 224 -2.31 4.94 40.75
CA THR A 224 -3.41 3.97 40.70
C THR A 224 -4.70 4.55 40.10
N ILE A 225 -5.12 5.74 40.51
CA ILE A 225 -6.33 6.37 39.92
C ILE A 225 -6.08 6.69 38.43
N GLY A 226 -4.89 7.18 38.09
CA GLY A 226 -4.44 7.43 36.72
C GLY A 226 -4.43 6.17 35.89
N ALA A 227 -3.85 5.06 36.38
CA ALA A 227 -3.80 3.77 35.67
C ALA A 227 -5.21 3.23 35.39
N MET A 228 -6.11 3.23 36.37
CA MET A 228 -7.49 2.80 36.17
C MET A 228 -8.27 3.68 35.19
N ALA A 229 -8.19 4.99 35.31
CA ALA A 229 -8.88 5.92 34.40
C ALA A 229 -8.37 5.80 32.95
N ALA A 230 -7.06 5.74 32.79
CA ALA A 230 -6.41 5.57 31.48
C ALA A 230 -6.78 4.24 30.86
N SER A 231 -6.84 3.15 31.61
CA SER A 231 -7.21 1.83 31.11
C SER A 231 -8.63 1.81 30.51
N ILE A 232 -9.57 2.52 31.12
CA ILE A 232 -10.93 2.67 30.59
C ILE A 232 -10.90 3.59 29.36
N ALA A 233 -10.23 4.74 29.42
CA ALA A 233 -10.23 5.74 28.36
C ALA A 233 -9.58 5.23 27.06
N THR A 234 -8.58 4.37 27.18
CA THR A 234 -7.84 3.80 26.02
C THR A 234 -8.38 2.45 25.52
N ALA A 235 -9.40 1.88 26.15
CA ALA A 235 -10.10 0.72 25.62
C ALA A 235 -10.90 1.13 24.38
N GLU A 236 -10.57 0.56 23.24
CA GLU A 236 -11.17 0.91 21.94
C GLU A 236 -11.79 -0.31 21.26
N ARG A 237 -12.82 -0.07 20.46
CA ARG A 237 -13.34 -1.09 19.54
C ARG A 237 -12.33 -1.36 18.44
N PRO A 238 -12.20 -2.61 18.00
CA PRO A 238 -11.55 -2.89 16.73
C PRO A 238 -12.19 -2.03 15.61
N HIS A 239 -11.35 -1.35 14.81
CA HIS A 239 -11.77 -0.58 13.61
C HIS A 239 -12.48 0.77 13.80
N THR A 240 -12.58 1.30 14.99
CA THR A 240 -12.98 2.71 15.19
C THR A 240 -11.78 3.63 14.96
N ILE A 241 -11.94 4.60 14.05
CA ILE A 241 -11.02 5.76 13.99
C ILE A 241 -11.35 6.61 15.21
N SER A 242 -10.65 6.34 16.30
CA SER A 242 -10.92 7.06 17.57
C SER A 242 -10.07 8.34 17.65
N SER A 243 -10.74 9.44 17.94
CA SER A 243 -10.09 10.68 18.38
C SER A 243 -9.64 10.65 19.85
N SER A 244 -9.89 9.53 20.56
CA SER A 244 -9.64 9.37 22.01
C SER A 244 -8.27 8.75 22.33
N SER A 245 -7.47 8.34 21.33
CA SER A 245 -6.15 7.75 21.54
C SER A 245 -5.16 8.73 22.20
N LEU A 246 -4.26 8.18 23.00
CA LEU A 246 -3.07 8.91 23.47
C LEU A 246 -2.19 9.30 22.28
N SER A 247 -1.44 10.39 22.40
CA SER A 247 -0.48 10.76 21.36
C SER A 247 0.62 9.69 21.26
N SER A 248 1.05 9.40 20.02
CA SER A 248 2.13 8.43 19.79
C SER A 248 3.44 8.84 20.51
N GLU A 249 3.64 10.12 20.70
CA GLU A 249 4.80 10.65 21.44
C GLU A 249 4.79 10.24 22.91
N ILE A 250 3.66 10.39 23.60
CA ILE A 250 3.50 9.97 25.02
C ILE A 250 3.67 8.45 25.13
N GLU A 251 3.03 7.69 24.24
CA GLU A 251 3.17 6.24 24.24
C GLU A 251 4.63 5.80 24.06
N GLU A 252 5.36 6.40 23.12
CA GLU A 252 6.76 6.08 22.87
C GLU A 252 7.68 6.46 24.04
N GLN A 253 7.42 7.60 24.67
CA GLN A 253 8.17 8.01 25.87
C GLN A 253 7.96 7.05 27.02
N CYS A 254 6.71 6.63 27.30
CA CYS A 254 6.41 5.64 28.33
C CYS A 254 7.01 4.27 28.02
N ARG A 255 6.98 3.82 26.76
CA ARG A 255 7.63 2.56 26.35
C ARG A 255 9.13 2.56 26.63
N LYS A 256 9.82 3.69 26.46
CA LYS A 256 11.27 3.83 26.75
C LYS A 256 11.58 3.75 28.24
N LEU A 257 10.60 3.99 29.11
CA LEU A 257 10.76 3.86 30.57
C LEU A 257 10.57 2.42 31.07
N LEU A 258 10.06 1.51 30.24
CA LEU A 258 9.88 0.11 30.59
C LEU A 258 11.16 -0.69 30.35
N PRO A 259 11.54 -1.58 31.27
CA PRO A 259 12.54 -2.63 31.00
C PRO A 259 12.11 -3.55 29.85
N PRO A 260 13.08 -4.10 29.08
CA PRO A 260 12.78 -4.91 27.89
C PRO A 260 11.84 -6.09 28.12
N ASP A 261 11.90 -6.75 29.27
CA ASP A 261 11.03 -7.90 29.59
C ASP A 261 9.59 -7.48 29.92
N LEU A 262 9.39 -6.34 30.58
CA LEU A 262 8.04 -5.78 30.78
C LEU A 262 7.44 -5.30 29.45
N LEU A 263 8.26 -4.71 28.61
CA LEU A 263 7.86 -4.30 27.27
C LEU A 263 7.49 -5.51 26.40
N ASP A 264 8.25 -6.61 26.47
CA ASP A 264 7.95 -7.86 25.78
C ASP A 264 6.58 -8.44 26.19
N ILE A 265 6.26 -8.45 27.49
CA ILE A 265 4.95 -8.91 27.96
C ILE A 265 3.83 -8.01 27.42
N ASN A 266 4.00 -6.68 27.45
CA ASN A 266 3.05 -5.74 26.87
C ASN A 266 2.80 -6.03 25.39
N ASP A 267 3.86 -6.20 24.60
CA ASP A 267 3.75 -6.40 23.14
C ASP A 267 3.14 -7.75 22.78
N ARG A 268 3.51 -8.81 23.51
CA ARG A 268 2.90 -10.14 23.36
C ARG A 268 1.42 -10.14 23.75
N PHE A 269 1.04 -9.46 24.83
CA PHE A 269 -0.36 -9.38 25.22
C PHE A 269 -1.18 -8.58 24.19
N LEU A 270 -0.61 -7.53 23.65
CA LEU A 270 -1.23 -6.74 22.61
C LEU A 270 -1.51 -7.59 21.34
N ALA A 271 -0.54 -8.37 20.91
CA ALA A 271 -0.71 -9.34 19.81
C ALA A 271 -1.75 -10.41 20.18
N PHE A 272 -1.77 -10.86 21.43
CA PHE A 272 -2.67 -11.89 21.91
C PHE A 272 -4.15 -11.49 21.90
N ILE A 273 -4.50 -10.28 22.34
CA ILE A 273 -5.90 -9.81 22.40
C ILE A 273 -6.42 -9.28 21.07
N ASN A 274 -5.53 -8.96 20.11
CA ASN A 274 -5.89 -8.45 18.81
C ASN A 274 -5.85 -9.54 17.71
N ARG A 275 -6.23 -10.76 18.04
CA ARG A 275 -6.31 -11.89 17.11
C ARG A 275 -7.69 -12.56 17.10
N PRO A 276 -8.12 -13.13 15.95
CA PRO A 276 -9.47 -13.69 15.79
C PRO A 276 -9.73 -14.94 16.64
N LEU A 277 -8.71 -15.75 16.93
CA LEU A 277 -8.76 -16.94 17.78
C LEU A 277 -7.48 -17.04 18.62
N ASN A 278 -7.56 -17.71 19.76
CA ASN A 278 -6.39 -17.93 20.62
C ASN A 278 -5.21 -18.61 19.91
N GLN A 279 -5.50 -19.52 18.98
CA GLN A 279 -4.51 -20.20 18.17
C GLN A 279 -4.46 -19.62 16.77
N SER A 280 -4.19 -18.30 16.66
CA SER A 280 -4.00 -17.58 15.42
C SER A 280 -2.92 -16.51 15.55
N TYR A 281 -2.46 -15.99 14.42
CA TYR A 281 -1.46 -14.93 14.32
C TYR A 281 -1.70 -14.05 13.10
N GLU A 282 -1.21 -12.83 13.15
CA GLU A 282 -1.28 -11.88 12.04
C GLU A 282 -0.14 -12.12 11.06
N VAL A 283 -0.39 -11.98 9.75
CA VAL A 283 0.56 -12.33 8.68
C VAL A 283 1.07 -11.11 7.93
N SER A 284 0.21 -10.12 7.71
CA SER A 284 0.45 -9.05 6.71
C SER A 284 1.15 -7.81 7.28
N GLY A 285 1.29 -7.70 8.59
CA GLY A 285 1.82 -6.52 9.27
C GLY A 285 0.91 -5.29 9.27
N ASN A 286 -0.25 -5.37 8.59
CA ASN A 286 -1.26 -4.31 8.50
C ASN A 286 -2.64 -4.74 9.01
N GLY A 287 -2.74 -5.92 9.62
CA GLY A 287 -3.97 -6.41 10.24
C GLY A 287 -5.05 -6.90 9.26
N ILE A 288 -4.70 -7.26 8.01
CA ILE A 288 -5.69 -7.69 7.01
C ILE A 288 -5.72 -9.22 6.85
N ILE A 289 -4.60 -9.91 7.03
CA ILE A 289 -4.51 -11.38 6.88
C ILE A 289 -4.12 -12.00 8.21
N TYR A 290 -4.89 -12.99 8.61
CA TYR A 290 -4.66 -13.80 9.78
C TYR A 290 -4.53 -15.27 9.40
N ALA A 291 -3.77 -16.02 10.18
CA ALA A 291 -3.57 -17.44 9.99
C ALA A 291 -3.71 -18.18 11.33
N GLY A 292 -4.21 -19.40 11.31
CA GLY A 292 -4.40 -20.14 12.56
C GLY A 292 -5.07 -21.49 12.44
N GLU A 293 -5.68 -21.91 13.56
CA GLU A 293 -6.36 -23.19 13.69
C GLU A 293 -7.75 -23.19 13.04
N TYR A 294 -8.28 -24.40 12.90
CA TYR A 294 -9.63 -24.66 12.37
C TYR A 294 -10.72 -23.97 13.20
N PRO A 295 -11.59 -23.19 12.58
CA PRO A 295 -12.68 -22.48 13.30
C PRO A 295 -13.79 -23.41 13.76
N GLY A 296 -13.97 -24.57 13.10
CA GLY A 296 -14.98 -25.54 13.48
C GLY A 296 -14.64 -26.31 14.77
N ASP A 297 -15.61 -27.02 15.31
CA ASP A 297 -15.47 -27.85 16.50
C ASP A 297 -16.39 -29.09 16.41
N LYS A 298 -16.06 -30.16 17.16
CA LYS A 298 -16.94 -31.34 17.30
C LYS A 298 -18.25 -30.98 18.00
N ASN A 299 -18.20 -30.02 18.94
CA ASN A 299 -19.35 -29.42 19.57
C ASN A 299 -19.85 -28.25 18.69
N GLY A 300 -21.09 -28.33 18.22
CA GLY A 300 -21.66 -27.30 17.31
C GLY A 300 -21.82 -25.94 17.97
N GLU A 301 -22.09 -25.86 19.27
CA GLU A 301 -22.20 -24.59 20.00
C GLU A 301 -20.81 -23.91 20.12
N PHE A 302 -19.76 -24.67 20.38
CA PHE A 302 -18.39 -24.10 20.39
C PHE A 302 -17.96 -23.65 19.00
N ALA A 303 -18.31 -24.40 17.94
CA ALA A 303 -18.03 -23.99 16.57
C ALA A 303 -18.74 -22.66 16.26
N LYS A 304 -20.03 -22.55 16.60
CA LYS A 304 -20.83 -21.34 16.41
C LYS A 304 -20.21 -20.16 17.16
N HIS A 305 -19.85 -20.33 18.41
CA HIS A 305 -19.21 -19.28 19.21
C HIS A 305 -17.89 -18.79 18.61
N LYS A 306 -17.01 -19.72 18.15
CA LYS A 306 -15.76 -19.36 17.48
C LYS A 306 -16.03 -18.55 16.19
N ILE A 307 -17.00 -18.93 15.37
CA ILE A 307 -17.37 -18.22 14.15
C ILE A 307 -17.91 -16.83 14.47
N GLU A 308 -18.79 -16.69 15.48
CA GLU A 308 -19.29 -15.40 15.94
C GLU A 308 -18.16 -14.49 16.44
N GLN A 309 -17.21 -15.02 17.21
CA GLN A 309 -16.02 -14.29 17.66
C GLN A 309 -15.19 -13.77 16.47
N MET A 310 -14.92 -14.65 15.49
CA MET A 310 -14.15 -14.27 14.30
C MET A 310 -14.87 -13.22 13.45
N TYR A 311 -16.19 -13.37 13.32
CA TYR A 311 -17.04 -12.43 12.59
C TYR A 311 -17.05 -11.04 13.25
N HIS A 312 -17.20 -10.98 14.58
CA HIS A 312 -17.12 -9.73 15.35
C HIS A 312 -15.73 -9.11 15.31
N PHE A 313 -14.69 -9.94 15.22
CA PHE A 313 -13.31 -9.46 15.00
C PHE A 313 -13.13 -8.80 13.62
N GLY A 314 -13.97 -9.12 12.64
CA GLY A 314 -13.92 -8.57 11.28
C GLY A 314 -13.49 -9.57 10.20
N ILE A 315 -13.33 -10.86 10.52
CA ILE A 315 -13.07 -11.89 9.50
C ILE A 315 -14.30 -12.03 8.62
N ARG A 316 -14.11 -11.89 7.31
CA ARG A 316 -15.16 -12.07 6.29
C ARG A 316 -14.80 -13.13 5.25
N HIS A 317 -13.50 -13.46 5.12
CA HIS A 317 -12.99 -14.33 4.07
C HIS A 317 -12.24 -15.50 4.68
N PHE A 318 -12.76 -16.72 4.50
CA PHE A 318 -12.22 -17.95 5.07
C PHE A 318 -11.55 -18.79 3.98
N ILE A 319 -10.27 -19.18 4.19
CA ILE A 319 -9.52 -20.07 3.32
C ILE A 319 -9.19 -21.33 4.10
N ASP A 320 -9.86 -22.41 3.75
CA ASP A 320 -9.76 -23.71 4.38
C ASP A 320 -8.81 -24.64 3.60
N LEU A 321 -7.70 -25.00 4.22
CA LEU A 321 -6.67 -25.87 3.64
C LEU A 321 -6.89 -27.35 3.95
N THR A 322 -7.98 -27.75 4.62
CA THR A 322 -8.28 -29.14 4.95
C THR A 322 -8.91 -29.87 3.77
N GLU A 323 -8.75 -31.20 3.73
CA GLU A 323 -9.42 -32.04 2.73
C GLU A 323 -10.91 -32.21 3.06
N GLU A 324 -11.70 -32.51 2.06
CA GLU A 324 -13.13 -32.74 2.25
C GLU A 324 -13.34 -34.00 3.10
N GLY A 325 -14.17 -33.88 4.14
CA GLY A 325 -14.42 -34.99 5.07
C GLY A 325 -13.37 -35.21 6.16
N GLU A 326 -12.26 -34.45 6.15
CA GLU A 326 -11.20 -34.52 7.19
C GLU A 326 -11.75 -34.06 8.54
N LEU A 327 -12.50 -32.97 8.57
CA LEU A 327 -13.08 -32.38 9.77
C LEU A 327 -14.58 -32.11 9.60
N ARG A 328 -15.29 -31.92 10.71
CA ARG A 328 -16.72 -31.54 10.67
C ARG A 328 -16.86 -30.15 10.04
N PRO A 329 -17.61 -29.98 8.94
CA PRO A 329 -17.74 -28.69 8.26
C PRO A 329 -18.32 -27.59 9.14
N TYR A 330 -17.82 -26.36 9.02
CA TYR A 330 -18.36 -25.17 9.70
C TYR A 330 -18.93 -24.12 8.75
N ASN A 331 -18.75 -24.29 7.44
CA ASN A 331 -19.16 -23.31 6.43
C ASN A 331 -20.66 -22.97 6.46
N HIS A 332 -21.50 -23.90 6.94
CA HIS A 332 -22.93 -23.67 7.14
C HIS A 332 -23.28 -22.74 8.32
N LEU A 333 -22.28 -22.41 9.17
CA LEU A 333 -22.43 -21.49 10.30
C LEU A 333 -22.01 -20.05 9.92
N LEU A 334 -21.43 -19.86 8.73
CA LEU A 334 -20.92 -18.57 8.29
C LEU A 334 -22.08 -17.61 7.94
N PRO A 335 -22.02 -16.33 8.34
CA PRO A 335 -22.94 -15.29 7.91
C PRO A 335 -22.96 -15.08 6.38
N ASN A 336 -24.07 -14.57 5.84
CA ASN A 336 -24.30 -14.43 4.40
C ASN A 336 -23.34 -13.46 3.69
N ASP A 337 -22.73 -12.54 4.41
CA ASP A 337 -21.77 -11.54 3.91
C ASP A 337 -20.31 -12.03 3.97
N THR A 338 -20.10 -13.32 4.22
CA THR A 338 -18.78 -13.94 4.25
C THR A 338 -18.50 -14.77 3.01
N THR A 339 -17.22 -15.01 2.70
CA THR A 339 -16.79 -15.92 1.64
C THR A 339 -16.02 -17.11 2.22
N TYR A 340 -16.20 -18.27 1.61
CA TYR A 340 -15.51 -19.49 1.97
C TYR A 340 -14.84 -20.10 0.72
N THR A 341 -13.54 -20.34 0.82
CA THR A 341 -12.75 -20.97 -0.25
C THR A 341 -12.02 -22.19 0.31
N ARG A 342 -12.24 -23.37 -0.28
CA ARG A 342 -11.46 -24.55 0.08
C ARG A 342 -10.31 -24.76 -0.88
N PHE A 343 -9.10 -24.94 -0.33
CA PHE A 343 -7.88 -25.28 -1.05
C PHE A 343 -7.23 -26.49 -0.39
N PRO A 344 -7.64 -27.72 -0.76
CA PRO A 344 -7.27 -28.92 -0.01
C PRO A 344 -5.79 -29.28 -0.18
N ILE A 345 -5.13 -29.45 0.95
CA ILE A 345 -3.76 -29.96 1.08
C ILE A 345 -3.81 -31.19 1.97
N PRO A 346 -3.21 -32.34 1.59
CA PRO A 346 -3.16 -33.54 2.43
C PRO A 346 -2.55 -33.24 3.79
N ASP A 347 -3.05 -33.91 4.83
CA ASP A 347 -2.51 -33.69 6.18
C ASP A 347 -1.02 -34.05 6.23
N CYS A 348 -0.23 -33.19 6.90
CA CYS A 348 1.23 -33.23 6.91
C CYS A 348 1.92 -33.10 5.53
N GLY A 349 1.17 -33.00 4.43
CA GLY A 349 1.66 -32.88 3.06
C GLY A 349 1.90 -31.45 2.62
N ALA A 350 2.26 -31.31 1.34
CA ALA A 350 2.46 -30.04 0.63
C ALA A 350 1.40 -29.83 -0.46
N PRO A 351 1.21 -28.60 -0.98
CA PRO A 351 0.32 -28.32 -2.10
C PRO A 351 0.68 -29.12 -3.36
N LYS A 352 -0.32 -29.40 -4.21
CA LYS A 352 -0.15 -30.23 -5.41
C LYS A 352 0.77 -29.61 -6.46
N SER A 353 0.70 -28.29 -6.65
CA SER A 353 1.55 -27.60 -7.63
C SER A 353 1.77 -26.12 -7.25
N ILE A 354 2.82 -25.53 -7.80
CA ILE A 354 3.18 -24.12 -7.62
C ILE A 354 2.10 -23.23 -8.21
N GLU A 355 1.60 -23.55 -9.41
CA GLU A 355 0.58 -22.79 -10.12
C GLU A 355 -0.75 -22.74 -9.35
N SER A 356 -1.08 -23.81 -8.63
CA SER A 356 -2.28 -23.83 -7.77
C SER A 356 -2.14 -22.86 -6.59
N VAL A 357 -0.95 -22.81 -5.98
CA VAL A 357 -0.66 -21.85 -4.90
C VAL A 357 -0.64 -20.41 -5.43
N GLN A 358 -0.03 -20.16 -6.58
CA GLN A 358 -0.05 -18.84 -7.21
C GLN A 358 -1.49 -18.32 -7.43
N ARG A 359 -2.39 -19.19 -7.94
CA ARG A 359 -3.83 -18.83 -8.07
C ARG A 359 -4.49 -18.55 -6.72
N LEU A 360 -4.17 -19.33 -5.68
CA LEU A 360 -4.68 -19.06 -4.33
C LEU A 360 -4.19 -17.71 -3.80
N LEU A 361 -2.91 -17.39 -4.00
CA LEU A 361 -2.33 -16.11 -3.55
C LEU A 361 -2.92 -14.91 -4.30
N LEU A 362 -3.19 -15.04 -5.60
CA LEU A 362 -3.95 -14.03 -6.35
C LEU A 362 -5.35 -13.85 -5.77
N ARG A 363 -6.04 -14.95 -5.41
CA ARG A 363 -7.34 -14.86 -4.76
C ARG A 363 -7.27 -14.17 -3.39
N ILE A 364 -6.23 -14.39 -2.61
CA ILE A 364 -5.99 -13.67 -1.35
C ILE A 364 -5.84 -12.16 -1.61
N GLU A 365 -5.08 -11.77 -2.65
CA GLU A 365 -4.92 -10.35 -3.01
C GLU A 365 -6.23 -9.69 -3.49
N GLU A 366 -7.12 -10.44 -4.14
CA GLU A 366 -8.48 -9.96 -4.48
C GLU A 366 -9.32 -9.76 -3.20
N LEU A 367 -9.32 -10.74 -2.30
CA LEU A 367 -10.08 -10.69 -1.06
C LEU A 367 -9.64 -9.55 -0.14
N LYS A 368 -8.35 -9.21 -0.12
CA LYS A 368 -7.81 -8.05 0.63
C LYS A 368 -8.39 -6.70 0.18
N LYS A 369 -8.89 -6.59 -1.05
CA LYS A 369 -9.50 -5.37 -1.59
C LYS A 369 -11.00 -5.27 -1.25
N MET A 370 -11.58 -6.34 -0.71
CA MET A 370 -12.97 -6.38 -0.25
C MET A 370 -13.07 -5.95 1.21
N GLU A 371 -14.28 -5.71 1.68
CA GLU A 371 -14.53 -5.41 3.09
C GLU A 371 -14.27 -6.62 3.97
N GLY A 372 -13.53 -6.42 5.08
CA GLY A 372 -13.21 -7.45 6.07
C GLY A 372 -11.83 -8.08 5.92
N TYR A 373 -11.53 -9.06 6.77
CA TYR A 373 -10.21 -9.69 6.85
C TYR A 373 -10.22 -11.11 6.34
N VAL A 374 -9.05 -11.56 5.87
CA VAL A 374 -8.81 -12.91 5.37
C VAL A 374 -8.27 -13.79 6.50
N TYR A 375 -8.82 -14.99 6.66
CA TYR A 375 -8.33 -16.00 7.60
C TYR A 375 -7.94 -17.29 6.89
N VAL A 376 -6.67 -17.66 6.97
CA VAL A 376 -6.11 -18.87 6.36
C VAL A 376 -5.88 -19.92 7.44
N HIS A 377 -6.44 -21.11 7.28
CA HIS A 377 -6.31 -22.16 8.29
C HIS A 377 -6.23 -23.57 7.72
N CYS A 378 -5.62 -24.45 8.50
CA CYS A 378 -5.78 -25.90 8.36
C CYS A 378 -6.40 -26.46 9.65
N TRP A 379 -6.07 -27.69 10.08
CA TRP A 379 -6.55 -28.18 11.36
C TRP A 379 -5.86 -27.45 12.53
N GLY A 380 -4.55 -27.57 12.65
CA GLY A 380 -3.78 -27.00 13.75
C GLY A 380 -3.25 -25.59 13.55
N GLY A 381 -3.34 -25.03 12.35
CA GLY A 381 -2.75 -23.73 12.02
C GLY A 381 -1.23 -23.74 11.89
N VAL A 382 -0.58 -24.91 11.75
CA VAL A 382 0.88 -25.05 11.85
C VAL A 382 1.53 -25.39 10.51
N GLY A 383 1.34 -26.65 9.99
CA GLY A 383 2.08 -27.15 8.84
C GLY A 383 1.59 -26.59 7.50
N ARG A 384 0.39 -27.01 7.08
CA ARG A 384 -0.25 -26.57 5.81
C ARG A 384 -0.46 -25.07 5.77
N THR A 385 -0.95 -24.50 6.85
CA THR A 385 -1.12 -23.06 7.03
C THR A 385 0.23 -22.34 6.92
N GLY A 386 1.25 -22.78 7.64
CA GLY A 386 2.59 -22.20 7.57
C GLY A 386 3.20 -22.30 6.17
N THR A 387 2.92 -23.36 5.40
CA THR A 387 3.37 -23.49 4.01
C THR A 387 2.78 -22.39 3.12
N ILE A 388 1.47 -22.16 3.18
CA ILE A 388 0.81 -21.13 2.37
C ILE A 388 1.23 -19.73 2.82
N VAL A 389 1.34 -19.49 4.14
CA VAL A 389 1.84 -18.21 4.68
C VAL A 389 3.27 -17.94 4.24
N ALA A 390 4.16 -18.94 4.25
CA ALA A 390 5.53 -18.78 3.74
C ALA A 390 5.56 -18.41 2.25
N CYS A 391 4.73 -19.06 1.43
CA CYS A 391 4.61 -18.73 0.01
C CYS A 391 4.08 -17.29 -0.18
N TYR A 392 3.11 -16.86 0.62
CA TYR A 392 2.60 -15.48 0.62
C TYR A 392 3.69 -14.48 0.99
N LEU A 393 4.42 -14.72 2.07
CA LEU A 393 5.53 -13.85 2.51
C LEU A 393 6.65 -13.76 1.46
N ALA A 394 6.98 -14.88 0.80
CA ALA A 394 7.97 -14.92 -0.26
C ALA A 394 7.52 -14.17 -1.52
N GLN A 395 6.25 -14.27 -1.91
CA GLN A 395 5.71 -13.58 -3.10
C GLN A 395 5.79 -12.06 -2.96
N ASN A 396 5.59 -11.55 -1.75
CA ASN A 396 5.52 -10.11 -1.47
C ASN A 396 6.88 -9.48 -1.11
N ARG A 397 8.00 -10.15 -1.43
CA ARG A 397 9.37 -9.64 -1.22
C ARG A 397 10.11 -9.43 -2.53
N GLU A 398 11.00 -8.45 -2.55
CA GLU A 398 11.87 -8.18 -3.69
C GLU A 398 12.86 -9.33 -3.94
N GLU A 399 13.56 -9.78 -2.90
CA GLU A 399 14.53 -10.88 -2.96
C GLU A 399 14.20 -11.96 -1.94
N PRO A 400 13.25 -12.86 -2.26
CA PRO A 400 12.87 -13.92 -1.35
C PRO A 400 13.96 -15.01 -1.30
N ASN A 401 14.41 -15.36 -0.09
CA ASN A 401 15.21 -16.57 0.15
C ASN A 401 14.56 -17.43 1.22
N LEU A 402 14.85 -18.73 1.20
CA LEU A 402 14.20 -19.71 2.04
C LEU A 402 14.43 -19.43 3.54
N GLU A 403 15.68 -19.18 3.92
CA GLU A 403 16.07 -19.02 5.33
C GLU A 403 15.35 -17.83 5.96
N HIS A 404 15.42 -16.69 5.32
CA HIS A 404 14.78 -15.48 5.78
C HIS A 404 13.24 -15.58 5.76
N THR A 405 12.65 -16.22 4.74
CA THR A 405 11.20 -16.46 4.68
C THR A 405 10.74 -17.31 5.86
N LEU A 406 11.49 -18.38 6.19
CA LEU A 406 11.17 -19.23 7.33
C LEU A 406 11.40 -18.52 8.68
N GLU A 407 12.39 -17.63 8.78
CA GLU A 407 12.62 -16.81 9.97
C GLU A 407 11.42 -15.89 10.23
N VAL A 408 10.98 -15.18 9.21
CA VAL A 408 9.80 -14.28 9.31
C VAL A 408 8.53 -15.04 9.61
N LEU A 409 8.29 -16.17 8.95
CA LEU A 409 7.16 -17.04 9.26
C LEU A 409 7.16 -17.45 10.74
N ARG A 410 8.32 -17.90 11.25
CA ARG A 410 8.45 -18.34 12.66
C ARG A 410 8.25 -17.21 13.65
N ARG A 411 8.67 -15.99 13.30
CA ARG A 411 8.41 -14.81 14.11
C ARG A 411 6.91 -14.53 14.24
N HIS A 412 6.15 -14.52 13.14
CA HIS A 412 4.69 -14.39 13.20
C HIS A 412 4.04 -15.56 13.95
N PHE A 413 4.48 -16.79 13.67
CA PHE A 413 3.96 -17.97 14.35
C PHE A 413 4.25 -17.96 15.86
N SER A 414 5.32 -17.28 16.33
CA SER A 414 5.66 -17.20 17.75
C SER A 414 4.60 -16.49 18.60
N GLU A 415 3.71 -15.73 17.99
CA GLU A 415 2.54 -15.13 18.63
C GLU A 415 1.50 -16.18 19.04
N MET A 416 1.51 -17.35 18.41
CA MET A 416 0.57 -18.44 18.66
C MET A 416 1.04 -19.33 19.82
N PRO A 417 0.24 -19.59 20.85
CA PRO A 417 0.65 -20.43 21.99
C PRO A 417 1.26 -21.78 21.63
N LYS A 418 0.78 -22.41 20.55
CA LYS A 418 1.34 -23.69 20.04
C LYS A 418 2.81 -23.59 19.62
N SER A 419 3.34 -22.40 19.36
CA SER A 419 4.75 -22.18 19.01
C SER A 419 5.72 -22.67 20.10
N ALA A 420 5.27 -22.72 21.36
CA ALA A 420 6.06 -23.23 22.47
C ALA A 420 6.48 -24.70 22.30
N TYR A 421 5.70 -25.51 21.57
CA TYR A 421 5.94 -26.95 21.40
C TYR A 421 5.77 -27.48 19.98
N ARG A 422 5.41 -26.64 19.02
CA ARG A 422 5.30 -26.99 17.59
C ARG A 422 6.18 -26.07 16.73
N LYS A 423 6.61 -26.57 15.59
CA LYS A 423 7.41 -25.81 14.61
C LYS A 423 6.64 -25.67 13.32
N THR A 424 6.78 -24.52 12.67
CA THR A 424 6.20 -24.27 11.35
C THR A 424 7.30 -23.97 10.32
N PRO A 425 7.25 -24.55 9.10
CA PRO A 425 6.43 -25.69 8.68
C PRO A 425 6.77 -26.95 9.44
N GLU A 426 5.88 -27.96 9.41
CA GLU A 426 6.03 -29.18 10.22
C GLU A 426 6.91 -30.23 9.58
N THR A 427 6.88 -30.33 8.24
CA THR A 427 7.53 -31.41 7.51
C THR A 427 8.59 -30.89 6.54
N LYS A 428 9.55 -31.77 6.21
CA LYS A 428 10.56 -31.48 5.19
C LYS A 428 9.93 -31.26 3.82
N GLU A 429 8.89 -32.02 3.47
CA GLU A 429 8.16 -31.86 2.20
C GLU A 429 7.58 -30.46 2.04
N GLN A 430 7.03 -29.89 3.12
CA GLN A 430 6.51 -28.51 3.16
C GLN A 430 7.63 -27.49 2.94
N VAL A 431 8.78 -27.67 3.60
CA VAL A 431 9.95 -26.78 3.43
C VAL A 431 10.50 -26.89 2.01
N ASP A 432 10.62 -28.10 1.47
CA ASP A 432 11.09 -28.33 0.10
C ASP A 432 10.12 -27.74 -0.94
N PHE A 433 8.81 -27.74 -0.66
CA PHE A 433 7.83 -27.07 -1.50
C PHE A 433 8.01 -25.55 -1.50
N ILE A 434 8.18 -24.93 -0.32
CA ILE A 434 8.44 -23.49 -0.19
C ILE A 434 9.71 -23.11 -0.97
N ALA A 435 10.78 -23.89 -0.87
CA ALA A 435 12.01 -23.65 -1.62
C ALA A 435 11.77 -23.66 -3.15
N ARG A 436 11.03 -24.67 -3.64
CA ARG A 436 10.65 -24.75 -5.06
C ARG A 436 9.76 -23.59 -5.49
N PHE A 437 8.82 -23.18 -4.65
CA PHE A 437 7.95 -22.03 -4.91
C PHE A 437 8.75 -20.73 -5.03
N ILE A 438 9.70 -20.49 -4.12
CA ILE A 438 10.57 -19.30 -4.15
C ILE A 438 11.36 -19.26 -5.45
N ASN A 439 12.00 -20.37 -5.83
CA ASN A 439 12.79 -20.44 -7.06
C ASN A 439 11.93 -20.20 -8.32
N ALA A 440 10.77 -20.83 -8.40
CA ALA A 440 9.86 -20.67 -9.52
C ALA A 440 9.27 -19.24 -9.60
N ASN A 441 8.96 -18.66 -8.45
CA ASN A 441 8.42 -17.29 -8.38
C ASN A 441 9.50 -16.25 -8.74
N SER A 442 10.75 -16.46 -8.36
CA SER A 442 11.87 -15.61 -8.78
C SER A 442 12.07 -15.66 -10.30
N SER A 443 12.12 -16.87 -10.87
CA SER A 443 12.23 -17.03 -12.33
C SER A 443 11.04 -16.44 -13.09
N TYR A 444 9.83 -16.53 -12.55
CA TYR A 444 8.63 -15.93 -13.14
C TYR A 444 8.69 -14.39 -13.07
N LYS A 445 9.11 -13.81 -11.94
CA LYS A 445 9.29 -12.36 -11.79
C LYS A 445 10.36 -11.83 -12.73
N GLU A 446 11.51 -12.53 -12.83
CA GLU A 446 12.59 -12.18 -13.77
C GLU A 446 12.10 -12.23 -15.23
N GLY A 447 11.41 -13.29 -15.62
CA GLY A 447 10.82 -13.41 -16.96
C GLY A 447 9.80 -12.32 -17.27
N LYS A 448 8.94 -11.98 -16.30
CA LYS A 448 7.97 -10.88 -16.43
C LYS A 448 8.68 -9.54 -16.55
N ALA A 449 9.68 -9.25 -15.70
CA ALA A 449 10.44 -8.01 -15.75
C ALA A 449 11.21 -7.87 -17.07
N GLN A 450 11.79 -8.97 -17.57
CA GLN A 450 12.46 -8.98 -18.88
C GLN A 450 11.48 -8.76 -20.02
N ARG A 451 10.28 -9.36 -19.97
CA ARG A 451 9.22 -9.12 -20.95
C ARG A 451 8.81 -7.64 -20.95
N VAL A 452 8.59 -7.04 -19.76
CA VAL A 452 8.25 -5.62 -19.64
C VAL A 452 9.36 -4.73 -20.20
N ALA A 453 10.62 -5.01 -19.88
CA ALA A 453 11.76 -4.26 -20.43
C ALA A 453 11.84 -4.34 -21.94
N ASP A 454 11.65 -5.54 -22.53
CA ASP A 454 11.63 -5.75 -23.97
C ASP A 454 10.47 -5.01 -24.64
N SER A 455 9.27 -5.04 -24.04
CA SER A 455 8.10 -4.30 -24.53
C SER A 455 8.30 -2.79 -24.46
N ILE A 456 8.96 -2.27 -23.42
CA ILE A 456 9.27 -0.84 -23.29
C ILE A 456 10.23 -0.39 -24.39
N ARG A 457 11.30 -1.16 -24.63
CA ARG A 457 12.21 -0.90 -25.75
C ARG A 457 11.47 -0.96 -27.09
N GLY A 458 10.66 -2.01 -27.29
CA GLY A 458 9.85 -2.18 -28.49
C GLY A 458 8.90 -1.01 -28.74
N CYS A 459 8.20 -0.57 -27.70
CA CYS A 459 7.26 0.55 -27.78
C CYS A 459 7.93 1.83 -28.27
N LEU A 460 9.05 2.24 -27.68
CA LEU A 460 9.74 3.48 -28.08
C LEU A 460 10.44 3.34 -29.43
N MET A 461 11.08 2.23 -29.70
CA MET A 461 11.79 2.01 -30.96
C MET A 461 10.84 1.89 -32.16
N ALA A 462 9.73 1.15 -32.04
CA ALA A 462 8.75 1.04 -33.10
C ALA A 462 7.92 2.33 -33.25
N GLY A 463 7.68 3.06 -32.15
CA GLY A 463 7.10 4.40 -32.23
C GLY A 463 7.96 5.36 -33.04
N ALA A 464 9.25 5.44 -32.75
CA ALA A 464 10.21 6.25 -33.51
C ALA A 464 10.39 5.76 -34.95
N ALA A 465 10.25 4.46 -35.20
CA ALA A 465 10.29 3.91 -36.56
C ALA A 465 9.05 4.30 -37.37
N GLY A 466 7.86 4.24 -36.74
CA GLY A 466 6.61 4.69 -37.39
C GLY A 466 6.64 6.19 -37.69
N ASP A 467 7.12 6.99 -36.74
CA ASP A 467 7.41 8.42 -36.92
C ASP A 467 8.36 8.63 -38.12
N ALA A 468 9.53 8.02 -38.14
CA ALA A 468 10.51 8.19 -39.21
C ALA A 468 10.03 7.72 -40.58
N LEU A 469 9.16 6.70 -40.62
CA LEU A 469 8.55 6.26 -41.89
C LEU A 469 7.49 7.25 -42.34
N GLY A 470 6.66 7.79 -41.43
CA GLY A 470 5.60 8.74 -41.70
C GLY A 470 6.11 10.13 -42.03
N TYR A 471 7.18 10.59 -41.37
CA TYR A 471 7.76 11.91 -41.53
C TYR A 471 8.13 12.27 -43.01
N GLU A 472 8.62 11.28 -43.79
CA GLU A 472 8.93 11.47 -45.21
C GLU A 472 7.69 11.78 -46.08
N VAL A 473 6.48 11.42 -45.59
CA VAL A 473 5.24 11.52 -46.35
C VAL A 473 4.15 12.37 -45.67
N GLU A 474 4.43 12.95 -44.49
CA GLU A 474 3.50 13.71 -43.63
C GLU A 474 2.65 14.74 -44.41
N PHE A 475 3.26 15.52 -45.28
CA PHE A 475 2.57 16.57 -46.03
C PHE A 475 2.18 16.13 -47.46
N MET A 476 2.17 14.81 -47.73
CA MET A 476 1.83 14.27 -49.04
C MET A 476 0.42 13.70 -49.08
N SER A 477 -0.33 13.98 -50.13
CA SER A 477 -1.55 13.21 -50.40
C SER A 477 -1.21 11.74 -50.67
N ARG A 478 -2.09 10.81 -50.31
CA ARG A 478 -1.94 9.39 -50.65
C ARG A 478 -1.61 9.17 -52.15
N ARG A 479 -2.26 9.94 -53.05
CA ARG A 479 -1.97 9.89 -54.49
C ARG A 479 -0.51 10.27 -54.79
N ALA A 480 0.04 11.25 -54.12
CA ALA A 480 1.45 11.64 -54.27
C ALA A 480 2.38 10.58 -53.66
N ILE A 481 2.04 9.98 -52.56
CA ILE A 481 2.79 8.87 -51.95
C ILE A 481 2.87 7.69 -52.93
N LEU A 482 1.73 7.24 -53.44
CA LEU A 482 1.71 6.14 -54.45
C LEU A 482 2.45 6.49 -55.72
N SER A 483 2.40 7.75 -56.17
CA SER A 483 3.17 8.19 -57.36
C SER A 483 4.68 8.18 -57.12
N ARG A 484 5.14 8.42 -55.88
CA ARG A 484 6.57 8.48 -55.53
C ARG A 484 7.15 7.12 -55.16
N PHE A 485 6.39 6.32 -54.41
CA PHE A 485 6.89 5.09 -53.80
C PHE A 485 6.30 3.81 -54.43
N GLY A 486 5.38 3.91 -55.37
CA GLY A 486 4.73 2.77 -56.02
C GLY A 486 3.38 2.38 -55.42
N GLU A 487 2.77 1.31 -55.97
CA GLU A 487 1.39 0.92 -55.63
C GLU A 487 1.16 0.61 -54.14
N ASN A 488 2.20 0.21 -53.41
CA ASN A 488 2.15 -0.11 -51.99
C ASN A 488 2.45 1.10 -51.08
N GLY A 489 2.73 2.27 -51.66
CA GLY A 489 3.16 3.44 -50.92
C GLY A 489 4.56 3.30 -50.32
N ILE A 490 4.84 4.06 -49.24
CA ILE A 490 6.12 3.95 -48.53
C ILE A 490 6.10 2.70 -47.63
N THR A 491 7.04 1.78 -47.89
CA THR A 491 7.17 0.50 -47.16
C THR A 491 8.54 0.31 -46.57
N LYS A 492 9.46 1.28 -46.71
CA LYS A 492 10.81 1.25 -46.15
C LYS A 492 11.26 2.67 -45.83
N PHE A 493 12.20 2.80 -44.92
CA PHE A 493 12.75 4.10 -44.57
C PHE A 493 13.35 4.84 -45.75
N ALA A 494 13.07 6.13 -45.83
CA ALA A 494 13.82 7.05 -46.65
C ALA A 494 15.04 7.54 -45.85
N LEU A 495 16.25 7.33 -46.38
CA LEU A 495 17.47 7.67 -45.62
C LEU A 495 18.00 9.05 -46.05
N ASP A 496 18.51 9.80 -45.06
CA ASP A 496 19.23 11.04 -45.30
C ASP A 496 20.63 10.77 -45.93
N ARG A 497 21.40 11.83 -46.15
CA ARG A 497 22.77 11.74 -46.72
C ARG A 497 23.75 10.97 -45.87
N ASN A 498 23.46 10.81 -44.58
CA ASN A 498 24.26 10.08 -43.60
C ASN A 498 23.79 8.61 -43.45
N GLY A 499 22.76 8.22 -44.16
CA GLY A 499 22.15 6.90 -44.11
C GLY A 499 21.29 6.67 -42.89
N LYS A 500 20.67 7.73 -42.34
CA LYS A 500 19.75 7.69 -41.20
C LYS A 500 18.32 7.96 -41.65
N ALA A 501 17.39 7.20 -41.08
CA ALA A 501 15.97 7.51 -41.12
C ALA A 501 15.70 8.56 -40.02
N LEU A 502 15.27 9.76 -40.47
CA LEU A 502 15.11 10.91 -39.59
C LEU A 502 13.78 10.86 -38.87
N ILE A 503 13.80 11.15 -37.56
CA ILE A 503 12.61 11.31 -36.74
C ILE A 503 12.06 12.74 -36.83
N SER A 504 10.76 12.89 -36.47
CA SER A 504 10.09 14.19 -36.32
C SER A 504 10.11 14.73 -34.89
N ASP A 505 9.34 15.82 -34.62
CA ASP A 505 9.14 16.31 -33.27
C ASP A 505 8.35 15.34 -32.36
N ASP A 506 7.62 14.40 -32.93
CA ASP A 506 6.93 13.32 -32.23
C ASP A 506 7.88 12.52 -31.34
N THR A 507 8.94 11.97 -31.92
CA THR A 507 9.97 11.25 -31.16
C THR A 507 10.78 12.19 -30.27
N GLN A 508 11.15 13.39 -30.75
CA GLN A 508 11.86 14.35 -29.91
C GLN A 508 11.09 14.63 -28.62
N MET A 509 9.81 15.02 -28.69
CA MET A 509 9.01 15.35 -27.54
C MET A 509 8.73 14.12 -26.64
N THR A 510 8.62 12.92 -27.22
CA THR A 510 8.54 11.65 -26.47
C THR A 510 9.78 11.45 -25.59
N LEU A 511 10.99 11.67 -26.12
CA LEU A 511 12.24 11.55 -25.36
C LEU A 511 12.37 12.62 -24.27
N PHE A 512 11.97 13.87 -24.55
CA PHE A 512 11.93 14.93 -23.55
C PHE A 512 10.90 14.63 -22.44
N THR A 513 9.76 14.02 -22.75
CA THR A 513 8.78 13.54 -21.76
C THR A 513 9.41 12.48 -20.85
N ALA A 514 10.03 11.45 -21.43
CA ALA A 514 10.71 10.40 -20.67
C ALA A 514 11.80 10.97 -19.74
N ASN A 515 12.66 11.83 -20.26
CA ASN A 515 13.75 12.43 -19.50
C ASN A 515 13.25 13.31 -18.34
N GLY A 516 12.23 14.15 -18.59
CA GLY A 516 11.62 15.00 -17.57
C GLY A 516 11.02 14.19 -16.41
N MET A 517 10.32 13.11 -16.74
CA MET A 517 9.74 12.22 -15.73
C MET A 517 10.81 11.48 -14.91
N LEU A 518 11.87 10.96 -15.55
CA LEU A 518 12.97 10.29 -14.88
C LEU A 518 13.74 11.25 -13.95
N MET A 519 13.93 12.50 -14.37
CA MET A 519 14.49 13.55 -13.53
C MET A 519 13.59 13.85 -12.33
N GLY A 520 12.27 13.99 -12.55
CA GLY A 520 11.29 14.21 -11.48
C GLY A 520 11.27 13.08 -10.45
N LEU A 521 11.24 11.83 -10.92
CA LEU A 521 11.33 10.63 -10.10
C LEU A 521 12.64 10.64 -9.26
N THR A 522 13.78 10.87 -9.92
CA THR A 522 15.09 10.89 -9.27
C THR A 522 15.16 11.95 -8.18
N ARG A 523 14.59 13.13 -8.45
CA ARG A 523 14.53 14.23 -7.49
C ARG A 523 13.70 13.86 -6.24
N GLY A 524 12.60 13.13 -6.43
CA GLY A 524 11.79 12.59 -5.34
C GLY A 524 12.60 11.66 -4.44
N TYR A 525 13.29 10.69 -5.02
CA TYR A 525 14.13 9.72 -4.29
C TYR A 525 15.33 10.38 -3.58
N MET A 526 15.96 11.39 -4.20
CA MET A 526 17.11 12.11 -3.63
C MET A 526 16.73 13.11 -2.53
N ARG A 527 15.45 13.44 -2.37
CA ARG A 527 14.97 14.37 -1.33
C ARG A 527 14.06 13.72 -0.30
N GLY A 528 13.78 12.41 -0.43
CA GLY A 528 12.84 11.70 0.44
C GLY A 528 11.40 12.25 0.38
N ILE A 529 11.05 12.97 -0.69
CA ILE A 529 9.73 13.58 -0.87
C ILE A 529 9.10 12.96 -2.11
N GLY A 530 8.06 12.17 -1.93
CA GLY A 530 7.25 11.65 -3.03
C GLY A 530 6.68 12.81 -3.85
N GLY A 531 6.84 12.76 -5.18
CA GLY A 531 6.32 13.74 -6.12
C GLY A 531 5.76 13.02 -7.35
N ARG A 532 4.87 13.70 -8.06
CA ARG A 532 4.30 13.21 -9.33
C ARG A 532 5.29 13.52 -10.46
N PRO A 533 5.94 12.51 -11.09
CA PRO A 533 7.00 12.72 -12.08
C PRO A 533 6.52 13.47 -13.33
N GLU A 534 5.26 13.31 -13.75
CA GLU A 534 4.66 14.03 -14.88
C GLU A 534 4.64 15.54 -14.70
N LYS A 535 4.74 16.07 -13.50
CA LYS A 535 4.81 17.52 -13.23
C LYS A 535 6.16 18.15 -13.61
N TYR A 536 7.16 17.34 -13.96
CA TYR A 536 8.46 17.83 -14.42
C TYR A 536 8.59 17.92 -15.95
N VAL A 537 7.55 17.48 -16.65
CA VAL A 537 7.51 17.51 -18.12
C VAL A 537 7.50 18.95 -18.65
N ASP A 538 6.86 19.89 -17.95
CA ASP A 538 6.89 21.32 -18.30
C ASP A 538 8.32 21.85 -18.47
N GLY A 539 9.20 21.50 -17.53
CA GLY A 539 10.62 21.88 -17.58
C GLY A 539 11.35 21.23 -18.75
N ALA A 540 11.07 19.95 -19.00
CA ALA A 540 11.65 19.25 -20.13
C ALA A 540 11.25 19.88 -21.49
N TYR A 541 10.01 20.33 -21.62
CA TYR A 541 9.53 21.01 -22.82
C TYR A 541 10.12 22.43 -23.00
N LEU A 542 10.53 23.09 -21.93
CA LEU A 542 11.33 24.32 -22.05
C LEU A 542 12.71 24.05 -22.63
N ASP A 543 13.34 22.91 -22.28
CA ASP A 543 14.60 22.49 -22.88
C ASP A 543 14.43 22.11 -24.35
N TRP A 544 13.36 21.37 -24.71
CA TRP A 544 13.02 21.12 -26.10
C TRP A 544 12.78 22.42 -26.88
N TYR A 545 12.02 23.36 -26.32
CA TYR A 545 11.80 24.67 -26.95
C TYR A 545 13.10 25.45 -27.19
N TYR A 546 14.06 25.33 -26.27
CA TYR A 546 15.41 25.89 -26.44
C TYR A 546 16.13 25.23 -27.63
N THR A 547 16.09 23.92 -27.76
CA THR A 547 16.71 23.22 -28.91
C THR A 547 16.14 23.66 -30.26
N GLN A 548 14.84 24.00 -30.31
CA GLN A 548 14.15 24.44 -31.51
C GLN A 548 14.37 25.93 -31.84
N THR A 549 14.57 26.77 -30.84
CA THR A 549 14.53 28.26 -31.03
C THR A 549 15.84 28.95 -30.64
N GLY A 550 16.72 28.31 -29.91
CA GLY A 550 17.91 28.93 -29.32
C GLY A 550 17.62 29.98 -28.23
N LYS A 551 16.35 30.18 -27.84
CA LYS A 551 15.98 31.18 -26.83
C LYS A 551 16.34 30.75 -25.42
N LYS A 552 17.16 31.52 -24.71
CA LYS A 552 17.54 31.33 -23.29
C LYS A 552 16.71 32.22 -22.39
N ARG A 553 16.28 31.72 -21.23
CA ARG A 553 15.66 32.53 -20.18
C ARG A 553 16.72 33.41 -19.49
N GLU A 554 16.68 34.71 -19.71
CA GLU A 554 17.62 35.68 -19.12
C GLU A 554 17.56 35.76 -17.56
N MET A 555 16.44 35.36 -16.94
CA MET A 555 16.26 35.41 -15.49
C MET A 555 16.88 34.24 -14.71
N LEU A 556 17.33 33.19 -15.34
CA LEU A 556 18.05 32.11 -14.64
C LEU A 556 19.52 32.45 -14.62
N ILE A 557 19.98 32.94 -13.45
CA ILE A 557 21.38 33.35 -13.15
C ILE A 557 22.39 32.22 -13.45
N ASN A 558 21.92 31.00 -13.56
CA ASN A 558 22.65 29.81 -13.98
C ASN A 558 21.91 29.16 -15.13
N ASP A 559 22.58 28.70 -16.15
CA ASP A 559 22.03 28.02 -17.35
C ASP A 559 21.38 26.67 -16.95
N TRP A 560 20.33 26.73 -16.14
CA TRP A 560 19.61 25.58 -15.61
C TRP A 560 18.85 24.89 -16.73
N HIS A 561 19.08 23.60 -16.90
CA HIS A 561 18.30 22.74 -17.78
C HIS A 561 17.76 21.54 -17.00
N TYR A 562 16.68 20.97 -17.54
CA TYR A 562 15.93 19.87 -16.90
C TYR A 562 16.30 18.51 -17.47
N THR A 563 16.95 18.50 -18.66
CA THR A 563 17.23 17.28 -19.40
C THR A 563 18.65 17.31 -19.96
N TRP A 564 19.32 16.14 -19.97
CA TRP A 564 20.62 15.99 -20.63
C TRP A 564 20.49 15.97 -22.16
N LEU A 565 19.26 15.73 -22.69
CA LEU A 565 18.96 15.75 -24.12
C LEU A 565 19.19 17.12 -24.75
N ARG A 566 19.02 18.18 -24.00
CA ARG A 566 19.21 19.57 -24.47
C ARG A 566 20.59 19.81 -25.07
N ASP A 567 21.63 19.13 -24.59
CA ASP A 567 23.01 19.32 -24.98
C ASP A 567 23.42 18.42 -26.16
N LEU A 568 22.51 17.59 -26.69
CA LEU A 568 22.76 16.74 -27.83
C LEU A 568 22.61 17.55 -29.15
N PRO A 569 23.65 17.58 -30.02
CA PRO A 569 23.58 18.29 -31.29
C PRO A 569 22.42 17.85 -32.19
N GLU A 570 22.07 16.56 -32.13
CA GLU A 570 21.00 15.94 -32.94
C GLU A 570 19.63 16.49 -32.58
N MET A 571 19.44 16.95 -31.32
CA MET A 571 18.20 17.57 -30.84
C MET A 571 18.03 19.03 -31.32
N ALA A 572 19.09 19.68 -31.78
CA ALA A 572 19.06 21.07 -32.24
C ALA A 572 18.57 21.24 -33.70
N HIS A 573 17.79 20.28 -34.21
CA HIS A 573 17.23 20.31 -35.55
C HIS A 573 15.73 20.52 -35.50
N LEU A 574 15.23 21.45 -36.35
CA LEU A 574 13.79 21.59 -36.58
C LEU A 574 13.29 20.37 -37.36
N ARG A 575 12.34 19.65 -36.82
CA ARG A 575 11.74 18.43 -37.36
C ARG A 575 10.22 18.55 -37.44
N ALA A 576 9.75 19.50 -38.23
CA ALA A 576 8.34 19.85 -38.43
C ALA A 576 7.55 20.16 -37.12
N PRO A 577 8.11 20.91 -36.12
CA PRO A 577 7.45 21.09 -34.87
C PRO A 577 6.09 21.79 -35.00
N GLY A 578 5.06 21.20 -34.42
CA GLY A 578 3.71 21.73 -34.46
C GLY A 578 3.61 23.13 -33.79
N ASN A 579 2.90 24.04 -34.48
CA ASN A 579 2.71 25.43 -34.02
C ASN A 579 2.08 25.51 -32.63
N THR A 580 1.17 24.61 -32.28
CA THR A 580 0.56 24.54 -30.93
C THR A 580 1.60 24.20 -29.88
N CYS A 581 2.48 23.23 -30.12
CA CYS A 581 3.55 22.85 -29.21
C CYS A 581 4.52 24.01 -28.98
N LEU A 582 4.99 24.67 -30.06
CA LEU A 582 5.89 25.81 -29.98
C LEU A 582 5.28 27.01 -29.23
N SER A 583 4.05 27.38 -29.56
CA SER A 583 3.38 28.52 -28.89
C SER A 583 3.05 28.27 -27.43
N ALA A 584 2.68 27.04 -27.10
CA ALA A 584 2.46 26.63 -25.70
C ALA A 584 3.78 26.66 -24.90
N CYS A 585 4.86 26.14 -25.48
CA CYS A 585 6.19 26.21 -24.87
C CYS A 585 6.69 27.66 -24.75
N GLU A 586 6.37 28.53 -25.68
CA GLU A 586 6.67 29.97 -25.56
C GLU A 586 5.91 30.60 -24.39
N SER A 587 4.63 30.24 -24.17
CA SER A 587 3.88 30.69 -22.99
C SER A 587 4.56 30.20 -21.70
N LEU A 588 4.91 28.92 -21.63
CA LEU A 588 5.67 28.36 -20.48
C LEU A 588 7.01 29.08 -20.29
N PHE A 589 7.69 29.43 -21.36
CA PHE A 589 8.95 30.19 -21.30
C PHE A 589 8.77 31.57 -20.68
N ARG A 590 7.63 32.23 -20.92
CA ARG A 590 7.24 33.49 -20.27
C ARG A 590 6.75 33.32 -18.83
N GLY A 591 6.61 32.09 -18.33
CA GLY A 591 6.04 31.80 -17.02
C GLY A 591 4.51 31.77 -17.00
N GLU A 592 3.88 31.67 -18.16
CA GLU A 592 2.43 31.64 -18.36
C GLU A 592 1.98 30.22 -18.67
N LYS A 593 0.73 29.88 -18.34
CA LYS A 593 0.11 28.64 -18.83
C LYS A 593 -0.37 28.82 -20.27
N ALA A 594 -0.18 27.78 -21.08
CA ALA A 594 -0.75 27.78 -22.44
C ALA A 594 -2.26 28.03 -22.39
N GLN A 595 -2.73 28.93 -23.27
CA GLN A 595 -4.15 29.23 -23.45
C GLN A 595 -4.51 29.01 -24.89
N ASN A 596 -5.13 27.88 -25.21
CA ASN A 596 -5.59 27.53 -26.55
C ASN A 596 -6.78 26.57 -26.45
N ASN A 597 -7.39 26.28 -27.55
CA ASN A 597 -8.44 25.27 -27.70
C ASN A 597 -8.04 24.22 -28.76
N SER A 598 -6.74 23.88 -28.78
CA SER A 598 -6.19 22.94 -29.73
C SER A 598 -6.49 21.51 -29.33
N LYS A 599 -6.91 20.72 -30.29
CA LYS A 599 -7.07 19.27 -30.22
C LYS A 599 -6.08 18.51 -31.11
N GLY A 600 -5.00 19.19 -31.53
CA GLY A 600 -3.97 18.61 -32.43
C GLY A 600 -3.32 17.33 -31.85
N CYS A 601 -2.73 16.56 -32.77
CA CYS A 601 -2.02 15.29 -32.49
C CYS A 601 -0.84 15.41 -31.54
N GLY A 602 -0.19 16.58 -31.46
CA GLY A 602 1.01 16.80 -30.63
C GLY A 602 0.87 16.51 -29.13
N GLY A 603 -0.36 16.31 -28.65
CA GLY A 603 -0.61 15.85 -27.28
C GLY A 603 -0.43 14.34 -27.11
N ILE A 604 -1.03 13.53 -28.00
CA ILE A 604 -1.05 12.07 -27.88
C ILE A 604 0.29 11.42 -28.26
N MET A 605 1.01 11.98 -29.25
CA MET A 605 2.23 11.41 -29.83
C MET A 605 3.33 11.11 -28.80
N ARG A 606 3.35 11.80 -27.66
CA ARG A 606 4.48 11.84 -26.71
C ARG A 606 4.20 11.26 -25.32
N VAL A 607 3.02 10.68 -25.06
CA VAL A 607 2.62 10.25 -23.71
C VAL A 607 2.99 8.81 -23.34
N ALA A 608 3.44 8.03 -24.31
CA ALA A 608 3.86 6.65 -24.10
C ALA A 608 4.79 6.47 -22.87
N PRO A 609 5.79 7.32 -22.61
CA PRO A 609 6.68 7.16 -21.47
C PRO A 609 5.98 7.09 -20.10
N MET A 610 4.78 7.69 -19.94
CA MET A 610 4.02 7.62 -18.69
C MET A 610 3.55 6.19 -18.39
N ALA A 611 3.01 5.52 -19.39
CA ALA A 611 2.63 4.12 -19.29
C ALA A 611 3.84 3.23 -19.01
N LEU A 612 4.94 3.47 -19.72
CA LEU A 612 6.16 2.65 -19.67
C LEU A 612 6.87 2.75 -18.32
N LEU A 613 7.00 3.95 -17.76
CA LEU A 613 7.57 4.17 -16.43
C LEU A 613 6.75 3.43 -15.36
N ASN A 614 5.42 3.55 -15.42
CA ASN A 614 4.55 2.90 -14.45
C ASN A 614 4.57 1.37 -14.59
N ALA A 615 4.59 0.84 -15.81
CA ALA A 615 4.71 -0.60 -16.08
C ALA A 615 6.07 -1.16 -15.60
N GLY A 616 7.16 -0.45 -15.84
CA GLY A 616 8.50 -0.78 -15.32
C GLY A 616 8.52 -0.82 -13.78
N TYR A 617 7.94 0.18 -13.13
CA TYR A 617 7.81 0.24 -11.67
C TYR A 617 6.95 -0.91 -11.13
N ALA A 618 5.75 -1.10 -11.68
CA ALA A 618 4.81 -2.14 -11.23
C ALA A 618 5.37 -3.56 -11.42
N SER A 619 6.20 -3.80 -12.43
CA SER A 619 6.83 -5.10 -12.66
C SER A 619 7.81 -5.52 -11.55
N LYS A 620 8.34 -4.56 -10.79
CA LYS A 620 9.35 -4.76 -9.75
C LYS A 620 8.77 -4.59 -8.34
N ASN A 621 7.98 -3.53 -8.14
CA ASN A 621 7.56 -3.08 -6.82
C ASN A 621 6.09 -3.40 -6.50
N GLY A 622 5.31 -3.91 -7.46
CA GLY A 622 3.88 -4.16 -7.29
C GLY A 622 3.05 -2.92 -7.63
N ASP A 623 2.40 -2.29 -6.65
CA ASP A 623 1.46 -1.20 -6.93
C ASP A 623 2.17 0.10 -7.35
N GLY A 624 1.81 0.61 -8.54
CA GLY A 624 2.12 1.93 -9.04
C GLY A 624 0.91 2.87 -8.92
N TYR A 625 0.73 3.79 -9.88
CA TYR A 625 -0.50 4.57 -10.03
C TYR A 625 -1.72 3.64 -10.21
N SER A 626 -2.86 4.03 -9.66
CA SER A 626 -4.14 3.45 -10.06
C SER A 626 -4.39 3.72 -11.56
N ILE A 627 -5.26 2.94 -12.18
CA ILE A 627 -5.57 3.13 -13.61
C ILE A 627 -6.14 4.52 -13.89
N GLU A 628 -6.94 5.07 -12.96
CA GLU A 628 -7.50 6.41 -13.04
C GLU A 628 -6.41 7.48 -12.96
N GLU A 629 -5.54 7.40 -11.95
CA GLU A 629 -4.40 8.32 -11.79
C GLU A 629 -3.47 8.28 -13.00
N LEU A 630 -3.22 7.09 -13.54
CA LEU A 630 -2.39 6.89 -14.73
C LEU A 630 -3.01 7.54 -15.98
N ALA A 631 -4.32 7.36 -16.17
CA ALA A 631 -5.07 7.98 -17.26
C ALA A 631 -5.04 9.51 -17.18
N GLU A 632 -5.27 10.07 -15.99
CA GLU A 632 -5.22 11.50 -15.75
C GLU A 632 -3.81 12.05 -15.95
N ALA A 633 -2.76 11.35 -15.47
CA ALA A 633 -1.37 11.75 -15.67
C ALA A 633 -0.98 11.81 -17.16
N GLY A 634 -1.40 10.83 -17.97
CA GLY A 634 -1.22 10.86 -19.42
C GLY A 634 -1.92 12.04 -20.08
N GLY A 635 -3.16 12.32 -19.66
CA GLY A 635 -3.92 13.49 -20.08
C GLY A 635 -3.25 14.82 -19.68
N GLU A 636 -2.76 14.95 -18.44
CA GLU A 636 -2.04 16.12 -17.96
C GLU A 636 -0.77 16.43 -18.76
N ILE A 637 -0.01 15.41 -19.19
CA ILE A 637 1.16 15.59 -20.07
C ILE A 637 0.75 16.20 -21.42
N ALA A 638 -0.34 15.73 -22.00
CA ALA A 638 -0.87 16.29 -23.26
C ALA A 638 -1.42 17.70 -23.05
N GLU A 639 -2.11 17.91 -21.92
CA GLU A 639 -2.73 19.19 -21.58
C GLU A 639 -1.72 20.33 -21.36
N VAL A 640 -0.45 20.03 -21.12
CA VAL A 640 0.60 21.07 -21.06
C VAL A 640 0.53 21.98 -22.29
N THR A 641 0.26 21.43 -23.46
CA THR A 641 0.22 22.18 -24.72
C THR A 641 -1.15 22.21 -25.40
N HIS A 642 -2.00 21.19 -25.24
CA HIS A 642 -3.28 21.04 -25.92
C HIS A 642 -4.45 21.07 -24.93
N LYS A 643 -5.19 22.19 -24.90
CA LYS A 643 -6.18 22.47 -23.86
C LYS A 643 -7.60 22.00 -24.18
N HIS A 644 -7.88 21.59 -25.40
CA HIS A 644 -9.17 21.00 -25.76
C HIS A 644 -9.29 19.58 -25.18
N PRO A 645 -10.46 19.17 -24.68
CA PRO A 645 -10.64 17.79 -24.14
C PRO A 645 -10.23 16.70 -25.13
N LEU A 646 -10.59 16.83 -26.41
CA LEU A 646 -10.16 15.89 -27.46
C LEU A 646 -8.66 16.00 -27.79
N GLY A 647 -7.91 16.96 -27.25
CA GLY A 647 -6.44 17.02 -27.35
C GLY A 647 -5.73 16.20 -26.27
N PHE A 648 -6.37 15.94 -25.12
CA PHE A 648 -5.76 15.21 -24.00
C PHE A 648 -6.47 13.90 -23.62
N LEU A 649 -7.77 13.73 -23.82
CA LEU A 649 -8.48 12.47 -23.53
C LEU A 649 -7.96 11.27 -24.34
N PRO A 650 -7.61 11.41 -25.65
CA PRO A 650 -6.98 10.32 -26.40
C PRO A 650 -5.61 9.90 -25.81
N ALA A 651 -4.85 10.85 -25.29
CA ALA A 651 -3.59 10.57 -24.59
C ALA A 651 -3.80 9.75 -23.30
N SER A 652 -4.88 10.03 -22.55
CA SER A 652 -5.28 9.20 -21.43
C SER A 652 -5.57 7.75 -21.86
N LEU A 653 -6.28 7.55 -22.96
CA LEU A 653 -6.57 6.22 -23.51
C LEU A 653 -5.30 5.48 -23.95
N LEU A 654 -4.41 6.14 -24.69
CA LEU A 654 -3.14 5.53 -25.11
C LEU A 654 -2.30 5.10 -23.92
N THR A 655 -2.21 5.95 -22.90
CA THR A 655 -1.46 5.65 -21.67
C THR A 655 -2.01 4.39 -20.97
N VAL A 656 -3.33 4.26 -20.84
CA VAL A 656 -3.95 3.08 -20.22
C VAL A 656 -3.78 1.84 -21.08
N LEU A 657 -3.97 1.95 -22.40
CA LEU A 657 -3.79 0.83 -23.32
C LEU A 657 -2.37 0.26 -23.23
N LEU A 658 -1.36 1.11 -23.37
CA LEU A 658 0.04 0.70 -23.30
C LEU A 658 0.39 0.06 -21.96
N TYR A 659 -0.06 0.63 -20.83
CA TYR A 659 0.17 0.05 -19.52
C TYR A 659 -0.41 -1.36 -19.39
N LYS A 660 -1.59 -1.61 -19.95
CA LYS A 660 -2.23 -2.94 -19.92
C LYS A 660 -1.49 -3.96 -20.78
N ILE A 661 -1.08 -3.58 -22.00
CA ILE A 661 -0.50 -4.54 -22.97
C ILE A 661 0.99 -4.84 -22.71
N VAL A 662 1.76 -3.90 -22.17
CA VAL A 662 3.21 -4.05 -21.93
C VAL A 662 3.58 -5.34 -21.16
N PRO A 663 2.89 -5.75 -20.07
CA PRO A 663 3.22 -6.96 -19.35
C PRO A 663 2.69 -8.25 -19.99
N MET A 664 1.84 -8.16 -21.02
CA MET A 664 1.18 -9.30 -21.64
C MET A 664 2.03 -9.90 -22.76
N SER A 665 1.90 -11.20 -23.00
CA SER A 665 2.48 -11.82 -24.18
C SER A 665 1.72 -11.43 -25.46
N PRO A 666 2.36 -11.43 -26.65
CA PRO A 666 1.68 -11.13 -27.90
C PRO A 666 0.41 -11.98 -28.10
N LYS A 667 0.50 -13.27 -27.81
CA LYS A 667 -0.64 -14.19 -27.90
C LYS A 667 -1.83 -13.75 -27.04
N GLN A 668 -1.57 -13.38 -25.78
CA GLN A 668 -2.63 -12.90 -24.89
C GLN A 668 -3.27 -11.62 -25.42
N VAL A 669 -2.47 -10.67 -25.93
CA VAL A 669 -3.01 -9.43 -26.49
C VAL A 669 -3.86 -9.73 -27.72
N CYS A 670 -3.39 -10.57 -28.64
CA CYS A 670 -4.16 -10.95 -29.84
C CYS A 670 -5.50 -11.62 -29.50
N GLU A 671 -5.53 -12.45 -28.46
CA GLU A 671 -6.75 -13.15 -28.02
C GLU A 671 -7.72 -12.21 -27.27
N GLU A 672 -7.23 -11.17 -26.57
CA GLU A 672 -8.02 -10.36 -25.63
C GLU A 672 -8.16 -8.89 -26.07
N ILE A 673 -7.65 -8.48 -27.23
CA ILE A 673 -7.54 -7.05 -27.63
C ILE A 673 -8.85 -6.29 -27.54
N ASP A 674 -9.96 -6.87 -27.97
CA ASP A 674 -11.27 -6.22 -27.94
C ASP A 674 -11.72 -5.92 -26.50
N GLY A 675 -11.50 -6.85 -25.59
CA GLY A 675 -11.76 -6.68 -24.14
C GLY A 675 -10.87 -5.61 -23.54
N ILE A 676 -9.57 -5.63 -23.87
CA ILE A 676 -8.60 -4.63 -23.39
C ILE A 676 -8.98 -3.22 -23.87
N VAL A 677 -9.37 -3.06 -25.12
CA VAL A 677 -9.81 -1.76 -25.69
C VAL A 677 -11.12 -1.31 -25.04
N ALA A 678 -12.10 -2.19 -24.88
CA ALA A 678 -13.36 -1.86 -24.22
C ALA A 678 -13.13 -1.39 -22.77
N ASP A 679 -12.32 -2.09 -22.01
CA ASP A 679 -11.93 -1.70 -20.65
C ASP A 679 -11.13 -0.39 -20.61
N THR A 680 -10.31 -0.13 -21.64
CA THR A 680 -9.56 1.12 -21.76
C THR A 680 -10.51 2.29 -22.01
N VAL A 681 -11.49 2.12 -22.89
CA VAL A 681 -12.49 3.17 -23.19
C VAL A 681 -13.39 3.45 -21.98
N ASN A 682 -13.72 2.44 -21.20
CA ASN A 682 -14.54 2.58 -19.99
C ASN A 682 -13.88 3.45 -18.90
N ILE A 683 -12.56 3.69 -18.96
CA ILE A 683 -11.88 4.60 -18.04
C ILE A 683 -12.43 6.03 -18.14
N LEU A 684 -12.90 6.46 -19.33
CA LEU A 684 -13.46 7.79 -19.53
C LEU A 684 -14.66 8.11 -18.62
N ASP A 685 -15.41 7.10 -18.16
CA ASP A 685 -16.50 7.28 -17.22
C ASP A 685 -16.03 7.53 -15.78
N ARG A 686 -14.80 7.18 -15.49
CA ARG A 686 -14.22 7.20 -14.14
C ARG A 686 -13.31 8.39 -13.89
N ILE A 687 -12.72 8.94 -14.96
CA ILE A 687 -11.86 10.14 -14.91
C ILE A 687 -12.63 11.41 -15.27
N TYR A 688 -12.18 12.56 -14.81
CA TYR A 688 -12.79 13.88 -15.07
C TYR A 688 -14.32 13.90 -14.83
N LYS A 689 -14.78 13.32 -13.71
CA LYS A 689 -16.22 13.12 -13.42
C LYS A 689 -17.02 14.41 -13.54
N GLY A 690 -18.12 14.36 -14.32
CA GLY A 690 -19.01 15.49 -14.56
C GLY A 690 -18.47 16.52 -15.55
N ASN A 691 -17.28 16.30 -16.13
CA ASN A 691 -16.68 17.19 -17.12
C ASN A 691 -16.53 16.49 -18.48
N HIS A 692 -16.60 17.24 -19.57
CA HIS A 692 -16.30 16.81 -20.95
C HIS A 692 -17.16 15.64 -21.46
N GLU A 693 -18.39 15.49 -21.00
CA GLU A 693 -19.26 14.34 -21.33
C GLU A 693 -19.55 14.18 -22.82
N ALA A 694 -19.67 15.31 -23.57
CA ALA A 694 -19.87 15.27 -25.01
C ALA A 694 -18.62 14.76 -25.73
N ASP A 695 -17.43 15.21 -25.33
CA ASP A 695 -16.14 14.81 -25.91
C ASP A 695 -15.83 13.36 -25.61
N LYS A 696 -16.08 12.91 -24.37
CA LYS A 696 -15.95 11.50 -23.97
C LYS A 696 -16.83 10.58 -24.80
N ARG A 697 -18.11 10.97 -25.01
CA ARG A 697 -19.05 10.20 -25.82
C ARG A 697 -18.58 10.12 -27.26
N TYR A 698 -18.16 11.23 -27.86
CA TYR A 698 -17.65 11.29 -29.22
C TYR A 698 -16.40 10.38 -29.36
N LEU A 699 -15.46 10.47 -28.43
CA LEU A 699 -14.24 9.66 -28.45
C LEU A 699 -14.56 8.15 -28.32
N LYS A 700 -15.53 7.77 -27.48
CA LYS A 700 -16.03 6.37 -27.40
C LYS A 700 -16.64 5.89 -28.71
N GLU A 701 -17.47 6.72 -29.33
CA GLU A 701 -18.09 6.39 -30.62
C GLU A 701 -17.05 6.21 -31.72
N LEU A 702 -16.04 7.10 -31.78
CA LEU A 702 -14.95 7.03 -32.76
C LEU A 702 -14.07 5.80 -32.53
N THR A 703 -13.72 5.48 -31.28
CA THR A 703 -12.96 4.27 -30.92
C THR A 703 -13.72 3.01 -31.31
N ASN A 704 -15.01 2.92 -30.99
CA ASN A 704 -15.84 1.78 -31.40
C ASN A 704 -15.97 1.64 -32.92
N ARG A 705 -15.94 2.76 -33.66
CA ARG A 705 -15.90 2.75 -35.12
C ARG A 705 -14.59 2.18 -35.63
N ALA A 706 -13.46 2.59 -35.08
CA ALA A 706 -12.14 2.06 -35.43
C ALA A 706 -12.07 0.54 -35.24
N VAL A 707 -12.49 0.05 -34.07
CA VAL A 707 -12.56 -1.40 -33.78
C VAL A 707 -13.45 -2.13 -34.79
N LYS A 708 -14.64 -1.62 -35.08
CA LYS A 708 -15.54 -2.25 -36.07
C LYS A 708 -14.96 -2.33 -37.47
N LEU A 709 -14.32 -1.25 -37.90
CA LEU A 709 -13.70 -1.20 -39.23
C LEU A 709 -12.54 -2.18 -39.37
N ALA A 710 -11.78 -2.45 -38.31
CA ALA A 710 -10.67 -3.39 -38.32
C ALA A 710 -11.08 -4.84 -38.67
N TYR A 711 -12.34 -5.19 -38.47
CA TYR A 711 -12.90 -6.52 -38.79
C TYR A 711 -13.72 -6.55 -40.09
N THR A 712 -13.64 -5.51 -40.94
CA THR A 712 -14.32 -5.46 -42.25
C THR A 712 -13.34 -5.76 -43.39
N ASP A 713 -13.86 -6.07 -44.57
CA ASP A 713 -13.05 -6.27 -45.78
C ASP A 713 -12.77 -4.96 -46.55
N ILE A 714 -13.01 -3.81 -45.89
CA ILE A 714 -12.75 -2.50 -46.51
C ILE A 714 -11.22 -2.29 -46.60
N ALA A 715 -10.74 -1.74 -47.69
CA ALA A 715 -9.32 -1.38 -47.84
C ALA A 715 -8.91 -0.33 -46.77
N ASP A 716 -7.67 -0.43 -46.26
CA ASP A 716 -7.16 0.43 -45.19
C ASP A 716 -7.36 1.92 -45.49
N ALA A 717 -7.01 2.36 -46.69
CA ALA A 717 -7.18 3.76 -47.07
C ALA A 717 -8.63 4.27 -47.03
N ASP A 718 -9.61 3.40 -47.32
CA ASP A 718 -11.03 3.76 -47.23
C ASP A 718 -11.58 3.67 -45.82
N ALA A 719 -11.03 2.78 -44.99
CA ALA A 719 -11.32 2.70 -43.54
C ALA A 719 -10.74 3.91 -42.81
N ILE A 720 -9.48 4.24 -43.04
CA ILE A 720 -8.79 5.39 -42.42
C ILE A 720 -9.51 6.69 -42.78
N ARG A 721 -9.93 6.89 -44.04
CA ARG A 721 -10.70 8.07 -44.44
C ARG A 721 -12.02 8.25 -43.67
N GLN A 722 -12.62 7.17 -43.14
CA GLN A 722 -13.81 7.24 -42.29
C GLN A 722 -13.48 7.60 -40.85
N LEU A 723 -12.20 7.51 -40.42
CA LEU A 723 -11.72 7.84 -39.07
C LEU A 723 -11.15 9.26 -39.02
N GLY A 724 -10.61 9.78 -40.14
CA GLY A 724 -10.08 11.14 -40.24
C GLY A 724 -8.78 11.19 -41.02
N GLU A 725 -8.03 12.25 -40.84
CA GLU A 725 -6.73 12.54 -41.46
C GLU A 725 -5.55 12.49 -40.45
N GLY A 726 -5.83 12.33 -39.16
CA GLY A 726 -4.79 12.23 -38.10
C GLY A 726 -4.26 13.56 -37.54
N TRP A 727 -4.62 14.73 -38.11
CA TRP A 727 -4.17 16.04 -37.62
C TRP A 727 -4.64 16.40 -36.21
N VAL A 728 -5.62 15.69 -35.72
CA VAL A 728 -6.17 15.86 -34.37
C VAL A 728 -6.07 14.56 -33.55
N ALA A 729 -5.85 14.71 -32.24
CA ALA A 729 -5.49 13.60 -31.36
C ALA A 729 -6.51 12.44 -31.34
N GLU A 730 -7.81 12.75 -31.44
CA GLU A 730 -8.85 11.73 -31.51
C GLU A 730 -8.81 10.90 -32.80
N GLU A 731 -8.43 11.53 -33.92
CA GLU A 731 -8.26 10.84 -35.19
C GLU A 731 -6.96 10.03 -35.22
N THR A 732 -5.85 10.60 -34.72
CA THR A 732 -4.58 9.88 -34.56
C THR A 732 -4.78 8.61 -33.73
N TRP A 733 -5.48 8.71 -32.60
CA TRP A 733 -5.84 7.56 -31.78
C TRP A 733 -6.64 6.50 -32.55
N ALA A 734 -7.69 6.93 -33.27
CA ALA A 734 -8.59 6.02 -33.95
C ALA A 734 -7.90 5.30 -35.11
N ILE A 735 -7.07 6.03 -35.92
CA ILE A 735 -6.33 5.49 -37.05
C ILE A 735 -5.27 4.49 -36.54
N ALA A 736 -4.46 4.90 -35.57
CA ALA A 736 -3.42 4.03 -34.99
C ALA A 736 -4.00 2.75 -34.39
N LEU A 737 -5.10 2.87 -33.63
CA LEU A 737 -5.79 1.71 -33.06
C LEU A 737 -6.37 0.80 -34.13
N TYR A 738 -7.02 1.36 -35.14
CA TYR A 738 -7.53 0.61 -36.29
C TYR A 738 -6.42 -0.20 -36.97
N CYS A 739 -5.30 0.43 -37.32
CA CYS A 739 -4.17 -0.23 -37.99
C CYS A 739 -3.56 -1.33 -37.09
N ALA A 740 -3.41 -1.07 -35.78
CA ALA A 740 -2.88 -2.05 -34.86
C ALA A 740 -3.79 -3.27 -34.69
N ILE A 741 -5.12 -3.11 -34.67
CA ILE A 741 -6.06 -4.23 -34.57
C ILE A 741 -6.17 -4.96 -35.92
N ARG A 742 -6.30 -4.23 -37.00
CA ARG A 742 -6.45 -4.79 -38.35
C ARG A 742 -5.29 -5.71 -38.73
N HIS A 743 -4.07 -5.27 -38.40
CA HIS A 743 -2.82 -5.96 -38.71
C HIS A 743 -2.12 -6.47 -37.47
N ILE A 744 -2.91 -6.95 -36.49
CA ILE A 744 -2.38 -7.32 -35.18
C ILE A 744 -1.29 -8.38 -35.25
N ASP A 745 -1.27 -9.21 -36.29
CA ASP A 745 -0.28 -10.28 -36.47
C ASP A 745 1.02 -9.80 -37.17
N SER A 746 1.08 -8.54 -37.68
CA SER A 746 2.21 -8.01 -38.43
C SER A 746 2.52 -6.57 -38.06
N VAL A 747 3.65 -6.37 -37.39
CA VAL A 747 4.16 -5.03 -37.02
C VAL A 747 4.38 -4.18 -38.25
N GLU A 748 4.94 -4.79 -39.32
CA GLU A 748 5.25 -4.13 -40.57
C GLU A 748 3.99 -3.61 -41.26
N ASP A 749 2.98 -4.47 -41.42
CA ASP A 749 1.75 -4.10 -42.13
C ASP A 749 0.96 -3.03 -41.35
N ALA A 750 0.94 -3.12 -40.03
CA ALA A 750 0.28 -2.13 -39.17
C ALA A 750 0.90 -0.74 -39.33
N ILE A 751 2.24 -0.63 -39.29
CA ILE A 751 2.95 0.65 -39.42
C ILE A 751 2.82 1.15 -40.88
N ILE A 752 2.99 0.29 -41.90
CA ILE A 752 2.82 0.68 -43.30
C ILE A 752 1.39 1.22 -43.56
N ALA A 753 0.37 0.55 -43.04
CA ALA A 753 -1.01 1.02 -43.17
C ALA A 753 -1.22 2.39 -42.49
N SER A 754 -0.61 2.60 -41.32
CA SER A 754 -0.79 3.82 -40.53
C SER A 754 -0.08 5.06 -41.12
N VAL A 755 0.81 4.92 -42.09
CA VAL A 755 1.54 6.05 -42.71
C VAL A 755 1.13 6.32 -44.18
N ASN A 756 0.38 5.42 -44.82
CA ASN A 756 0.03 5.54 -46.25
C ASN A 756 -1.38 6.07 -46.46
N HIS A 757 -1.68 7.26 -45.94
CA HIS A 757 -2.97 7.92 -46.08
C HIS A 757 -2.83 9.42 -46.39
N ASP A 758 -3.96 10.13 -46.54
CA ASP A 758 -3.99 11.58 -46.65
C ASP A 758 -3.96 12.17 -45.25
N GLY A 759 -2.88 12.83 -44.81
CA GLY A 759 -2.84 13.53 -43.54
C GLY A 759 -1.57 13.29 -42.70
N ASP A 760 -1.70 13.31 -41.40
CA ASP A 760 -0.63 13.28 -40.41
C ASP A 760 -0.06 11.86 -40.21
N SER A 761 0.87 11.52 -41.09
CA SER A 761 1.41 10.16 -41.22
C SER A 761 2.45 9.82 -40.17
N ASP A 762 3.24 10.77 -39.68
CA ASP A 762 4.25 10.54 -38.63
C ASP A 762 3.58 10.33 -37.26
N SER A 763 2.61 11.16 -36.85
CA SER A 763 1.89 10.93 -35.58
C SER A 763 1.08 9.64 -35.61
N THR A 764 0.37 9.30 -36.67
CA THR A 764 -0.37 8.03 -36.75
C THR A 764 0.58 6.83 -36.80
N GLY A 765 1.72 6.94 -37.48
CA GLY A 765 2.81 5.96 -37.49
C GLY A 765 3.44 5.76 -36.11
N SER A 766 3.76 6.87 -35.44
CA SER A 766 4.34 6.87 -34.10
C SER A 766 3.44 6.18 -33.10
N VAL A 767 2.16 6.54 -32.99
CA VAL A 767 1.21 5.93 -32.05
C VAL A 767 0.93 4.46 -32.38
N CYS A 768 0.79 4.10 -33.68
CA CYS A 768 0.64 2.70 -34.10
C CYS A 768 1.89 1.89 -33.74
N GLY A 769 3.07 2.43 -34.02
CA GLY A 769 4.36 1.83 -33.67
C GLY A 769 4.49 1.62 -32.16
N ASN A 770 4.08 2.60 -31.34
CA ASN A 770 4.05 2.45 -29.89
C ASN A 770 3.20 1.25 -29.45
N ILE A 771 1.99 1.08 -30.02
CA ILE A 771 1.09 -0.03 -29.68
C ILE A 771 1.72 -1.36 -30.12
N MET A 772 2.14 -1.47 -31.37
CA MET A 772 2.68 -2.72 -31.91
C MET A 772 4.01 -3.10 -31.27
N GLY A 773 4.87 -2.11 -31.00
CA GLY A 773 6.13 -2.33 -30.29
C GLY A 773 5.94 -2.78 -28.86
N ALA A 774 4.92 -2.30 -28.17
CA ALA A 774 4.54 -2.76 -26.83
C ALA A 774 4.01 -4.20 -26.85
N ILE A 775 3.26 -4.59 -27.89
CA ILE A 775 2.75 -5.96 -28.07
C ILE A 775 3.89 -6.94 -28.32
N TYR A 776 4.78 -6.65 -29.27
CA TYR A 776 5.75 -7.62 -29.76
C TYR A 776 7.10 -7.58 -29.05
N GLY A 777 7.50 -6.41 -28.53
CA GLY A 777 8.80 -6.19 -27.90
C GLY A 777 9.93 -5.93 -28.90
N TYR A 778 11.05 -5.45 -28.41
CA TYR A 778 12.19 -5.02 -29.20
C TYR A 778 12.92 -6.20 -29.89
N GLU A 779 13.10 -7.32 -29.20
CA GLU A 779 13.78 -8.50 -29.72
C GLU A 779 13.06 -9.09 -30.94
N HIS A 780 11.74 -8.93 -31.03
CA HIS A 780 10.96 -9.36 -32.19
C HIS A 780 11.09 -8.41 -33.38
N ILE A 781 11.13 -7.10 -33.13
CA ILE A 781 11.08 -6.09 -34.22
C ILE A 781 12.44 -5.75 -34.81
N LYS A 782 13.53 -5.82 -34.03
CA LYS A 782 14.86 -5.35 -34.44
C LYS A 782 15.41 -6.00 -35.73
N ASN A 783 14.95 -7.20 -36.10
CA ASN A 783 15.40 -7.95 -37.27
C ASN A 783 14.39 -7.90 -38.45
N ARG A 784 13.38 -7.03 -38.39
CA ARG A 784 12.36 -6.94 -39.44
C ARG A 784 12.85 -6.15 -40.63
N ASN A 785 12.55 -6.64 -41.86
CA ASN A 785 13.07 -6.09 -43.13
C ASN A 785 12.68 -4.63 -43.39
N ILE A 786 11.55 -4.16 -42.83
CA ILE A 786 11.12 -2.75 -42.94
C ILE A 786 12.08 -1.79 -42.25
N PHE A 787 12.72 -2.27 -41.14
CA PHE A 787 13.62 -1.47 -40.32
C PHE A 787 15.11 -1.68 -40.66
N CYS A 788 15.45 -2.79 -41.30
CA CYS A 788 16.84 -3.12 -41.70
C CYS A 788 17.02 -2.87 -43.20
N LEU A 789 17.86 -1.93 -43.60
CA LEU A 789 18.10 -1.58 -44.97
C LEU A 789 19.57 -1.83 -45.37
N GLU A 790 19.76 -2.39 -46.58
CA GLU A 790 21.09 -2.50 -47.22
C GLU A 790 22.19 -3.18 -46.40
N GLY A 791 21.78 -4.14 -45.50
CA GLY A 791 22.72 -4.83 -44.63
C GLY A 791 23.11 -4.06 -43.37
N ARG A 792 22.39 -2.97 -43.06
CA ARG A 792 22.51 -2.25 -41.78
C ARG A 792 21.44 -2.73 -40.80
N ASP A 793 21.82 -2.78 -39.55
CA ASP A 793 20.91 -3.10 -38.46
C ASP A 793 19.91 -1.95 -38.22
N PHE A 794 18.82 -2.24 -37.53
CA PHE A 794 17.77 -1.27 -37.16
C PHE A 794 18.36 -0.07 -36.37
N GLU A 795 19.26 -0.38 -35.43
CA GLU A 795 19.93 0.61 -34.59
C GLU A 795 20.86 1.52 -35.42
N ASP A 796 21.54 0.99 -36.44
CA ASP A 796 22.39 1.78 -37.33
C ASP A 796 21.59 2.65 -38.29
N THR A 797 20.34 2.30 -38.57
CA THR A 797 19.48 2.97 -39.55
C THR A 797 18.66 4.10 -38.91
N LEU A 798 18.04 3.87 -37.73
CA LEU A 798 17.17 4.87 -37.09
C LEU A 798 18.02 5.97 -36.41
N GLU A 799 17.62 7.24 -36.61
CA GLU A 799 18.21 8.39 -35.90
C GLU A 799 17.98 8.24 -34.39
N LEU A 800 18.98 8.56 -33.54
CA LEU A 800 18.90 8.54 -32.07
C LEU A 800 18.57 7.18 -31.44
N SER A 801 18.70 6.07 -32.14
CA SER A 801 18.37 4.72 -31.63
C SER A 801 19.04 4.40 -30.28
N GLU A 802 20.32 4.75 -30.09
CA GLU A 802 21.05 4.55 -28.83
C GLU A 802 20.43 5.36 -27.68
N ILE A 803 19.97 6.57 -27.95
CA ILE A 803 19.32 7.45 -26.95
C ILE A 803 17.93 6.91 -26.57
N ILE A 804 17.17 6.46 -27.59
CA ILE A 804 15.84 5.85 -27.40
C ILE A 804 15.96 4.61 -26.51
N LEU A 805 16.92 3.71 -26.82
CA LEU A 805 17.17 2.50 -26.02
C LEU A 805 17.66 2.83 -24.60
N ALA A 806 18.52 3.82 -24.45
CA ALA A 806 19.01 4.24 -23.12
C ALA A 806 17.86 4.76 -22.23
N LEU A 807 16.94 5.56 -22.77
CA LEU A 807 15.77 6.04 -22.04
C LEU A 807 14.75 4.93 -21.77
N ALA A 808 14.56 3.99 -22.71
CA ALA A 808 13.73 2.81 -22.53
C ALA A 808 14.23 1.96 -21.36
N ASP A 809 15.55 1.75 -21.28
CA ASP A 809 16.19 1.02 -20.18
C ASP A 809 16.04 1.75 -18.85
N ASP A 810 16.19 3.06 -18.85
CA ASP A 810 16.02 3.88 -17.65
C ASP A 810 14.55 3.89 -17.19
N LEU A 811 13.56 3.97 -18.10
CA LEU A 811 12.14 3.83 -17.78
C LEU A 811 11.81 2.44 -17.19
N SER A 812 12.37 1.39 -17.77
CA SER A 812 12.20 0.03 -17.27
C SER A 812 12.86 -0.18 -15.90
N THR A 813 14.04 0.43 -15.69
CA THR A 813 14.82 0.28 -14.47
C THR A 813 14.22 1.06 -13.31
N GLY A 814 13.68 2.25 -13.57
CA GLY A 814 13.29 3.22 -12.54
C GLY A 814 14.49 3.81 -11.82
N CYS A 815 14.26 4.68 -10.84
CA CYS A 815 15.35 5.33 -10.11
C CYS A 815 16.14 4.32 -9.26
N ILE A 816 17.49 4.31 -9.46
CA ILE A 816 18.43 3.39 -8.78
C ILE A 816 19.30 4.07 -7.73
N ILE A 817 19.06 5.35 -7.46
CA ILE A 817 19.80 6.13 -6.46
C ILE A 817 18.87 6.74 -5.44
N SER A 818 19.38 6.99 -4.24
CA SER A 818 18.62 7.66 -3.17
C SER A 818 19.57 8.45 -2.28
N GLU A 819 19.04 9.36 -1.47
CA GLU A 819 19.80 10.13 -0.48
C GLU A 819 20.55 9.23 0.51
N TYR A 820 20.02 8.05 0.80
CA TYR A 820 20.54 7.14 1.83
C TYR A 820 21.48 6.05 1.30
N ALA A 821 21.67 5.94 -0.02
CA ALA A 821 22.49 4.91 -0.63
C ALA A 821 23.72 5.51 -1.35
N PRO A 822 24.92 4.92 -1.20
CA PRO A 822 26.10 5.42 -1.88
C PRO A 822 26.00 5.25 -3.40
N ILE A 823 26.58 6.21 -4.15
CA ILE A 823 26.73 6.13 -5.61
C ILE A 823 28.03 5.38 -5.89
N ASP A 824 28.02 4.08 -5.73
CA ASP A 824 29.20 3.20 -5.68
C ASP A 824 29.43 2.40 -6.97
N THR A 825 28.43 2.33 -7.85
CA THR A 825 28.53 1.59 -9.12
C THR A 825 28.61 2.51 -10.34
N PRO A 826 29.20 2.07 -11.47
CA PRO A 826 29.20 2.82 -12.72
C PRO A 826 27.78 3.18 -13.20
N LYS A 827 26.83 2.25 -13.05
CA LYS A 827 25.42 2.45 -13.44
C LYS A 827 24.74 3.55 -12.60
N LYS A 828 24.94 3.55 -11.28
CA LYS A 828 24.44 4.62 -10.40
C LYS A 828 25.09 5.97 -10.69
N ARG A 829 26.37 5.99 -11.06
CA ARG A 829 27.10 7.22 -11.44
C ARG A 829 26.55 7.79 -12.74
N GLN A 830 26.32 6.93 -13.76
CA GLN A 830 25.71 7.34 -15.03
C GLN A 830 24.29 7.88 -14.82
N TRP A 831 23.49 7.22 -13.94
CA TRP A 831 22.18 7.73 -13.56
C TRP A 831 22.25 9.11 -12.93
N TYR A 832 23.18 9.31 -12.00
CA TYR A 832 23.38 10.59 -11.33
C TYR A 832 23.78 11.70 -12.33
N GLU A 833 24.68 11.40 -13.26
CA GLU A 833 25.11 12.32 -14.33
C GLU A 833 23.93 12.73 -15.24
N ARG A 834 23.04 11.78 -15.57
CA ARG A 834 21.87 12.03 -16.43
C ARG A 834 20.77 12.83 -15.74
N TYR A 835 20.48 12.55 -14.45
CA TYR A 835 19.27 13.03 -13.81
C TYR A 835 19.49 13.89 -12.55
N CYS A 836 20.72 14.05 -12.05
CA CYS A 836 21.03 14.86 -10.89
C CYS A 836 22.02 15.99 -11.16
N GLU A 837 22.99 15.78 -12.03
CA GLU A 837 23.92 16.84 -12.45
C GLU A 837 23.23 17.75 -13.48
N MET A 838 22.36 18.61 -13.01
CA MET A 838 22.02 19.79 -13.76
C MET A 838 23.28 20.66 -13.79
N LYS A 839 24.01 20.66 -14.86
CA LYS A 839 25.22 21.48 -15.01
C LYS A 839 24.84 22.93 -15.17
N PRO A 840 25.10 23.79 -14.15
CA PRO A 840 25.40 25.16 -14.45
C PRO A 840 26.82 25.15 -15.02
N SER A 841 27.01 25.68 -16.21
CA SER A 841 28.34 25.97 -16.70
C SER A 841 29.07 26.80 -15.65
N GLY A 842 29.92 26.17 -14.85
CA GLY A 842 31.02 26.83 -14.13
C GLY A 842 30.80 27.28 -12.68
N ILE A 843 30.18 26.51 -11.80
CA ILE A 843 30.31 26.74 -10.35
C ILE A 843 30.69 25.43 -9.66
N GLY A 844 31.91 25.47 -9.09
CA GLY A 844 32.53 24.37 -8.37
C GLY A 844 31.74 23.97 -7.11
N ARG A 845 31.89 22.70 -6.79
CA ARG A 845 31.42 22.03 -5.56
C ARG A 845 31.87 22.82 -4.29
N LYS A 846 30.92 23.05 -3.42
CA LYS A 846 31.16 23.11 -1.99
C LYS A 846 30.38 22.03 -1.30
#